data_abd508bff902ae99e86e16bd49462766
#
_entry.id   abd508bff902ae99e86e16bd49462766
#
_cell.length_a   1.000
_cell.length_b   1.000
_cell.length_c   1.000
_cell.angle_alpha   90.00
_cell.angle_beta   90.00
_cell.angle_gamma   90.00
#
_symmetry.space_group_name_H-M   'P 1'
#
loop_
_entity.id
_entity.type
_entity.pdbx_description
1 polymer ?
#
loop_
_entity_poly.entity_id
_entity_poly.type
_entity_poly.pdbx_seq_one_letter_code
_entity_poly.pdbx_strand_id
1 'polypeptide(L)'
;MKKYLIRLLFATLLLLALCIGASAAGTSGKCGPSAYWSFDSSTGTLTISGSGAMEDYEYENDYPWMDYRDSIQTIVIGDQITQIGRNTFPWTACSTIRFGKNVRSIGARAFYGCRNLNGDLTLPDSVQIVGNDAFSECTGLTGTLTLGSSLQTIGAGAFYDCSFSGNLVIPDSVTSIGRYAFYSRPYLRPETQGTLTLGRNLRTIGESAFCESRYTGSLTIPDSVVEIGERAFCDCGNLNGTLTLGKNLRTIGKKAFSGCAFTGSLTIPEGITEIAIGTFSSLYQSSGMFTGKLTLPSTLKTIGASAFSYTDFSGELLIPDGVTSIGANAFEECDGFGGTLSLPDSVKTVGEWAFYLCKGFTGLKLSAGLTKIEKLSFAHMYGLKTEVVIPEGVTEIGESAFQCSHMPSVRFPSTLKKIGKEAFYFSLNCKIAFPDGLEVIEDEAFALCNVKSAVILPASIKSIGKKAFDSDWSYGKHNDIPLGAYFLGAAPQLVGTGNANCSFPSDWTLNYLPGTSGWMGDTYEGYKIVPWDGETRWDNLYTDDFGYRDNKWNKIETSWSVNPDTGKITLTDDLNEGCVVAVSYDAEGRVTSIGVLRTKTDFVVLNLQDTCRLFLLNASSAPRLNTPVTINDYLPV
;
A
#
# COMPACT_ATOMS: atom_id res chain seq x y z
N MET A 1 -4.31 75.80 65.59
CA MET A 1 -5.33 74.75 65.28
C MET A 1 -5.97 74.92 63.92
N LYS A 2 -6.41 76.08 63.46
CA LYS A 2 -7.09 76.25 62.13
C LYS A 2 -6.23 75.85 60.88
N LYS A 3 -4.94 76.06 60.90
CA LYS A 3 -4.06 75.71 59.78
C LYS A 3 -3.78 74.21 59.67
N TYR A 4 -3.91 73.46 60.73
CA TYR A 4 -3.75 71.99 60.70
C TYR A 4 -5.06 71.29 60.24
N LEU A 5 -6.22 71.87 60.61
CA LEU A 5 -7.48 71.34 60.17
C LEU A 5 -7.69 71.48 58.66
N ILE A 6 -7.24 72.61 58.08
CA ILE A 6 -7.34 72.83 56.61
C ILE A 6 -6.40 71.92 55.83
N ARG A 7 -5.21 71.63 56.37
CA ARG A 7 -4.28 70.66 55.74
C ARG A 7 -4.78 69.22 55.85
N LEU A 8 -5.42 68.87 56.98
CA LEU A 8 -6.04 67.53 57.10
C LEU A 8 -7.26 67.40 56.17
N LEU A 9 -8.10 68.43 55.98
CA LEU A 9 -9.22 68.44 55.05
C LEU A 9 -8.73 68.38 53.61
N PHE A 10 -7.64 69.09 53.26
CA PHE A 10 -7.06 68.98 51.90
C PHE A 10 -6.39 67.62 51.65
N ALA A 11 -5.76 67.00 52.64
CA ALA A 11 -5.19 65.68 52.53
C ALA A 11 -6.27 64.58 52.42
N THR A 12 -7.38 64.70 53.15
CA THR A 12 -8.52 63.78 53.04
C THR A 12 -9.31 64.00 51.76
N LEU A 13 -9.45 65.25 51.27
CA LEU A 13 -10.03 65.48 49.93
C LEU A 13 -9.11 65.00 48.80
N LEU A 14 -7.79 65.10 48.93
CA LEU A 14 -6.81 64.58 47.97
C LEU A 14 -6.76 63.06 47.99
N LEU A 15 -6.89 62.43 49.20
CA LEU A 15 -7.04 60.94 49.28
C LEU A 15 -8.41 60.46 48.74
N LEU A 16 -9.51 61.24 48.98
CA LEU A 16 -10.80 60.93 48.36
C LEU A 16 -10.77 61.14 46.85
N ALA A 17 -10.06 62.15 46.34
CA ALA A 17 -9.90 62.37 44.89
C ALA A 17 -8.97 61.35 44.23
N LEU A 18 -8.01 60.76 44.97
CA LEU A 18 -7.17 59.67 44.49
C LEU A 18 -7.86 58.30 44.55
N CYS A 19 -8.93 58.16 45.35
CA CYS A 19 -9.79 56.96 45.34
C CYS A 19 -10.89 57.01 44.28
N ILE A 20 -11.13 58.18 43.60
CA ILE A 20 -12.12 58.32 42.54
C ILE A 20 -11.49 58.20 41.14
N GLY A 21 -10.19 57.90 41.06
CA GLY A 21 -9.43 57.74 39.82
C GLY A 21 -9.13 56.30 39.41
N ALA A 22 -9.56 55.31 40.18
CA ALA A 22 -9.72 53.97 39.62
C ALA A 22 -11.05 54.02 38.84
N SER A 23 -11.01 54.24 37.54
CA SER A 23 -12.11 53.89 36.64
C SER A 23 -12.49 52.48 37.02
N ALA A 24 -13.56 52.29 37.79
CA ALA A 24 -14.19 50.98 37.89
C ALA A 24 -14.49 50.57 36.45
N ALA A 25 -13.79 49.57 35.95
CA ALA A 25 -14.11 48.99 34.65
C ALA A 25 -15.63 48.81 34.66
N GLY A 26 -16.35 49.44 33.73
CA GLY A 26 -17.80 49.45 33.76
C GLY A 26 -18.26 48.00 33.69
N THR A 27 -19.15 47.59 34.59
CA THR A 27 -19.75 46.25 34.60
C THR A 27 -20.75 46.03 33.45
N SER A 28 -20.83 46.97 32.52
CA SER A 28 -21.71 46.92 31.33
C SER A 28 -21.20 47.87 30.23
N GLY A 29 -21.64 47.63 29.00
CA GLY A 29 -21.26 48.43 27.84
C GLY A 29 -21.80 47.92 26.54
N LYS A 30 -21.37 48.51 25.42
CA LYS A 30 -21.67 48.02 24.06
C LYS A 30 -20.73 46.89 23.68
N CYS A 31 -21.27 45.94 22.90
CA CYS A 31 -20.54 44.86 22.26
C CYS A 31 -21.05 44.58 20.84
N GLY A 32 -21.68 45.57 20.24
CA GLY A 32 -22.21 45.57 18.87
C GLY A 32 -23.04 46.80 18.56
N PRO A 33 -23.48 46.99 17.32
CA PRO A 33 -24.28 48.17 16.95
C PRO A 33 -25.51 48.37 17.84
N SER A 34 -26.21 47.29 18.21
CA SER A 34 -27.36 47.26 19.10
C SER A 34 -27.28 46.16 20.16
N ALA A 35 -26.10 45.58 20.37
CA ALA A 35 -25.83 44.58 21.38
C ALA A 35 -25.10 45.21 22.56
N TYR A 36 -25.45 44.77 23.77
CA TYR A 36 -24.92 45.27 25.02
C TYR A 36 -24.53 44.10 25.92
N TRP A 37 -23.52 44.30 26.76
CA TRP A 37 -23.10 43.33 27.76
C TRP A 37 -23.29 43.89 29.18
N SER A 38 -23.53 43.02 30.12
CA SER A 38 -23.51 43.34 31.55
C SER A 38 -22.96 42.13 32.33
N PHE A 39 -22.17 42.41 33.38
CA PHE A 39 -21.60 41.38 34.24
C PHE A 39 -22.10 41.57 35.67
N ASP A 40 -22.72 40.55 36.24
CA ASP A 40 -23.08 40.44 37.62
C ASP A 40 -22.04 39.66 38.41
N SER A 41 -21.21 40.35 39.18
CA SER A 41 -20.13 39.72 39.94
C SER A 41 -20.63 38.86 41.11
N SER A 42 -21.87 39.03 41.55
CA SER A 42 -22.47 38.23 42.65
C SER A 42 -22.82 36.82 42.21
N THR A 43 -23.17 36.67 40.93
CA THR A 43 -23.54 35.36 40.31
C THR A 43 -22.52 34.86 39.31
N GLY A 44 -21.52 35.67 38.95
CA GLY A 44 -20.57 35.36 37.88
C GLY A 44 -21.26 35.31 36.50
N THR A 45 -22.37 36.03 36.31
CA THR A 45 -23.17 35.95 35.08
C THR A 45 -22.84 37.10 34.13
N LEU A 46 -22.33 36.76 32.94
CA LEU A 46 -22.20 37.68 31.81
C LEU A 46 -23.44 37.56 30.92
N THR A 47 -24.20 38.64 30.79
CA THR A 47 -25.40 38.71 29.95
C THR A 47 -25.15 39.57 28.72
N ILE A 48 -25.39 38.99 27.53
CA ILE A 48 -25.43 39.73 26.26
C ILE A 48 -26.91 40.02 25.92
N SER A 49 -27.28 41.28 25.83
CA SER A 49 -28.65 41.76 25.61
C SER A 49 -28.72 42.66 24.37
N GLY A 50 -29.91 43.20 24.09
CA GLY A 50 -30.17 44.01 22.88
C GLY A 50 -30.49 43.12 21.69
N SER A 51 -30.05 43.49 20.48
CA SER A 51 -30.40 42.78 19.23
C SER A 51 -29.30 42.83 18.18
N GLY A 52 -29.39 41.90 17.20
CA GLY A 52 -28.49 41.85 16.04
C GLY A 52 -27.18 41.18 16.33
N ALA A 53 -26.11 41.60 15.67
CA ALA A 53 -24.79 41.02 15.76
C ALA A 53 -23.96 41.60 16.92
N MET A 54 -23.21 40.75 17.58
CA MET A 54 -22.04 41.16 18.38
C MET A 54 -20.87 41.53 17.46
N GLU A 55 -19.96 42.35 17.96
CA GLU A 55 -18.72 42.72 17.28
C GLU A 55 -17.74 41.51 17.17
N ASP A 56 -16.95 41.52 16.11
CA ASP A 56 -15.78 40.69 15.97
C ASP A 56 -14.59 41.39 16.62
N TYR A 57 -13.83 40.67 17.45
CA TYR A 57 -12.57 41.16 18.04
C TYR A 57 -11.40 40.60 17.27
N GLU A 58 -10.37 41.45 17.02
CA GLU A 58 -9.19 41.06 16.24
C GLU A 58 -8.31 40.15 17.05
N TYR A 59 -8.08 40.45 18.31
CA TYR A 59 -7.25 39.70 19.24
C TYR A 59 -8.07 39.10 20.38
N GLU A 60 -7.52 38.06 21.00
CA GLU A 60 -8.16 37.30 22.09
C GLU A 60 -8.31 38.11 23.40
N ASN A 61 -7.80 39.35 23.46
CA ASN A 61 -7.82 40.20 24.63
C ASN A 61 -8.46 41.55 24.40
N ASP A 62 -9.15 41.75 23.28
CA ASP A 62 -9.75 43.05 22.93
C ASP A 62 -11.22 43.23 23.38
N TYR A 63 -11.86 42.15 23.90
CA TYR A 63 -13.27 42.22 24.29
C TYR A 63 -13.51 42.94 25.63
N PRO A 64 -14.65 43.65 25.75
CA PRO A 64 -14.87 44.57 26.86
C PRO A 64 -14.98 43.96 28.26
N TRP A 65 -15.22 42.65 28.38
CA TRP A 65 -15.30 41.92 29.66
C TRP A 65 -14.05 41.13 29.99
N MET A 66 -12.92 41.48 29.39
CA MET A 66 -11.65 40.75 29.59
C MET A 66 -11.24 40.73 31.09
N ASP A 67 -11.40 41.85 31.81
CA ASP A 67 -11.03 41.95 33.23
C ASP A 67 -11.86 40.99 34.11
N TYR A 68 -12.99 40.54 33.64
CA TYR A 68 -13.89 39.59 34.33
C TYR A 68 -13.74 38.16 33.88
N ARG A 69 -12.90 37.89 32.88
CA ARG A 69 -12.77 36.59 32.18
C ARG A 69 -12.74 35.40 33.15
N ASP A 70 -11.92 35.49 34.20
CA ASP A 70 -11.73 34.42 35.16
C ASP A 70 -12.86 34.33 36.22
N SER A 71 -13.72 35.33 36.28
CA SER A 71 -14.89 35.38 37.16
C SER A 71 -16.21 35.00 36.48
N ILE A 72 -16.23 34.92 35.16
CA ILE A 72 -17.45 34.53 34.40
C ILE A 72 -17.69 33.05 34.60
N GLN A 73 -18.82 32.70 35.24
CA GLN A 73 -19.27 31.31 35.41
C GLN A 73 -20.37 30.93 34.41
N THR A 74 -21.23 31.87 34.06
CA THR A 74 -22.35 31.66 33.14
C THR A 74 -22.35 32.76 32.08
N ILE A 75 -22.49 32.35 30.81
CA ILE A 75 -22.76 33.28 29.69
C ILE A 75 -24.19 33.11 29.24
N VAL A 76 -24.95 34.22 29.20
CA VAL A 76 -26.34 34.27 28.73
C VAL A 76 -26.40 35.13 27.46
N ILE A 77 -26.76 34.54 26.36
CA ILE A 77 -26.97 35.21 25.08
C ILE A 77 -28.47 35.47 24.91
N GLY A 78 -28.85 36.73 24.77
CA GLY A 78 -30.26 37.15 24.65
C GLY A 78 -30.93 36.67 23.35
N ASP A 79 -32.25 36.48 23.41
CA ASP A 79 -33.03 35.91 22.30
C ASP A 79 -33.01 36.73 21.01
N GLN A 80 -32.70 38.02 21.06
CA GLN A 80 -32.67 38.91 19.87
C GLN A 80 -31.25 39.04 19.28
N ILE A 81 -30.24 38.40 19.88
CA ILE A 81 -28.90 38.32 19.32
C ILE A 81 -28.90 37.29 18.19
N THR A 82 -28.38 37.70 17.04
CA THR A 82 -28.36 36.85 15.82
C THR A 82 -26.98 36.31 15.48
N GLN A 83 -25.93 36.97 15.98
CA GLN A 83 -24.54 36.56 15.74
C GLN A 83 -23.70 36.73 16.99
N ILE A 84 -22.95 35.70 17.36
CA ILE A 84 -21.86 35.76 18.31
C ILE A 84 -20.61 36.05 17.49
N GLY A 85 -19.91 37.13 17.83
CA GLY A 85 -18.72 37.59 17.09
C GLY A 85 -17.52 36.68 17.24
N ARG A 86 -16.50 36.93 16.42
CA ARG A 86 -15.18 36.24 16.50
C ARG A 86 -14.45 36.70 17.78
N ASN A 87 -13.68 35.76 18.41
CA ASN A 87 -12.89 36.01 19.62
C ASN A 87 -13.67 36.69 20.76
N THR A 88 -14.93 36.32 20.96
CA THR A 88 -15.77 37.00 21.97
C THR A 88 -15.56 36.50 23.40
N PHE A 89 -15.40 35.19 23.60
CA PHE A 89 -15.30 34.57 24.93
C PHE A 89 -14.13 33.63 25.09
N PRO A 90 -12.97 33.86 24.43
CA PRO A 90 -11.85 32.90 24.51
C PRO A 90 -11.31 32.86 25.94
N TRP A 91 -10.93 31.62 26.37
CA TRP A 91 -10.33 31.35 27.67
C TRP A 91 -11.17 31.80 28.89
N THR A 92 -12.48 32.03 28.73
CA THR A 92 -13.34 32.34 29.87
C THR A 92 -13.47 31.14 30.80
N ALA A 93 -13.58 31.41 32.10
CA ALA A 93 -13.74 30.36 33.11
C ALA A 93 -15.17 29.80 33.16
N CYS A 94 -16.04 30.16 32.19
CA CYS A 94 -17.45 29.79 32.19
C CYS A 94 -17.65 28.27 32.16
N SER A 95 -18.58 27.81 32.99
CA SER A 95 -19.02 26.43 33.04
C SER A 95 -20.30 26.17 32.25
N THR A 96 -21.03 27.22 31.93
CA THR A 96 -22.36 27.13 31.30
C THR A 96 -22.55 28.23 30.26
N ILE A 97 -23.15 27.87 29.11
CA ILE A 97 -23.66 28.82 28.10
C ILE A 97 -25.15 28.59 27.93
N ARG A 98 -25.92 29.70 27.86
CA ARG A 98 -27.32 29.72 27.48
C ARG A 98 -27.48 30.55 26.21
N PHE A 99 -27.76 29.86 25.12
CA PHE A 99 -27.95 30.51 23.81
C PHE A 99 -29.34 31.07 23.64
N GLY A 100 -29.45 32.29 23.08
CA GLY A 100 -30.70 32.83 22.60
C GLY A 100 -31.22 32.07 21.38
N LYS A 101 -32.55 32.01 21.26
CA LYS A 101 -33.26 31.21 20.23
C LYS A 101 -33.05 31.68 18.79
N ASN A 102 -32.54 32.89 18.56
CA ASN A 102 -32.35 33.47 17.23
C ASN A 102 -30.88 33.56 16.80
N VAL A 103 -29.96 32.97 17.55
CA VAL A 103 -28.53 32.91 17.16
C VAL A 103 -28.39 32.10 15.87
N ARG A 104 -27.88 32.73 14.81
CA ARG A 104 -27.67 32.12 13.48
C ARG A 104 -26.22 31.76 13.20
N SER A 105 -25.29 32.50 13.79
CA SER A 105 -23.88 32.20 13.61
C SER A 105 -23.09 32.36 14.91
N ILE A 106 -22.13 31.44 15.11
CA ILE A 106 -21.13 31.46 16.16
C ILE A 106 -19.81 31.71 15.46
N GLY A 107 -19.18 32.84 15.78
CA GLY A 107 -17.97 33.31 15.11
C GLY A 107 -16.77 32.43 15.36
N ALA A 108 -15.72 32.65 14.58
CA ALA A 108 -14.46 31.92 14.75
C ALA A 108 -13.88 32.20 16.14
N ARG A 109 -13.43 31.11 16.82
CA ARG A 109 -12.82 31.18 18.16
C ARG A 109 -13.70 31.83 19.23
N ALA A 110 -15.04 31.85 19.02
CA ALA A 110 -15.95 32.52 19.94
C ALA A 110 -15.83 31.99 21.38
N PHE A 111 -15.65 30.71 21.58
CA PHE A 111 -15.48 30.04 22.88
C PHE A 111 -14.17 29.24 22.95
N TYR A 112 -13.14 29.68 22.22
CA TYR A 112 -11.85 29.00 22.18
C TYR A 112 -11.24 28.87 23.57
N GLY A 113 -10.82 27.66 23.95
CA GLY A 113 -10.16 27.39 25.22
C GLY A 113 -11.03 27.54 26.48
N CYS A 114 -12.35 27.55 26.38
CA CYS A 114 -13.26 27.55 27.53
C CYS A 114 -13.26 26.17 28.21
N ARG A 115 -12.18 25.83 28.90
CA ARG A 115 -11.90 24.48 29.45
C ARG A 115 -12.83 24.07 30.59
N ASN A 116 -13.51 25.03 31.23
CA ASN A 116 -14.45 24.77 32.32
C ASN A 116 -15.86 24.50 31.83
N LEU A 117 -16.18 24.77 30.54
CA LEU A 117 -17.44 24.34 29.94
C LEU A 117 -17.59 22.83 30.12
N ASN A 118 -18.69 22.42 30.73
CA ASN A 118 -18.86 20.99 31.07
C ASN A 118 -20.25 20.47 30.72
N GLY A 119 -20.36 19.13 30.67
CA GLY A 119 -21.59 18.45 30.36
C GLY A 119 -22.00 18.54 28.89
N ASP A 120 -23.28 18.67 28.64
CA ASP A 120 -23.87 18.69 27.29
C ASP A 120 -23.75 20.08 26.64
N LEU A 121 -23.56 20.08 25.32
CA LEU A 121 -23.64 21.28 24.50
C LEU A 121 -24.80 21.13 23.51
N THR A 122 -25.82 22.00 23.65
CA THR A 122 -26.93 22.06 22.72
C THR A 122 -26.91 23.39 21.96
N LEU A 123 -26.73 23.31 20.64
CA LEU A 123 -26.83 24.46 19.75
C LEU A 123 -28.29 24.66 19.34
N PRO A 124 -28.81 25.90 19.37
CA PRO A 124 -30.18 26.19 18.93
C PRO A 124 -30.43 25.79 17.47
N ASP A 125 -31.69 25.45 17.15
CA ASP A 125 -32.11 25.12 15.79
C ASP A 125 -31.89 26.25 14.78
N SER A 126 -31.81 27.50 15.25
CA SER A 126 -31.53 28.67 14.41
C SER A 126 -30.08 28.78 13.92
N VAL A 127 -29.14 28.09 14.56
CA VAL A 127 -27.69 28.16 14.21
C VAL A 127 -27.45 27.55 12.84
N GLN A 128 -26.90 28.36 11.94
CA GLN A 128 -26.56 27.99 10.57
C GLN A 128 -25.04 27.76 10.38
N ILE A 129 -24.21 28.47 11.13
CA ILE A 129 -22.76 28.44 10.99
C ILE A 129 -22.11 28.33 12.38
N VAL A 130 -21.25 27.34 12.52
CA VAL A 130 -20.23 27.27 13.58
C VAL A 130 -18.88 27.56 12.93
N GLY A 131 -18.25 28.67 13.34
CA GLY A 131 -17.00 29.18 12.76
C GLY A 131 -15.79 28.33 13.11
N ASN A 132 -14.65 28.67 12.51
CA ASN A 132 -13.38 27.97 12.76
C ASN A 132 -12.99 28.09 14.24
N ASP A 133 -12.54 26.98 14.84
CA ASP A 133 -12.11 26.90 16.23
C ASP A 133 -13.14 27.40 17.26
N ALA A 134 -14.42 27.48 16.91
CA ALA A 134 -15.43 28.13 17.75
C ALA A 134 -15.51 27.57 19.17
N PHE A 135 -15.37 26.27 19.36
CA PHE A 135 -15.31 25.55 20.65
C PHE A 135 -14.01 24.75 20.80
N SER A 136 -12.98 25.11 20.04
CA SER A 136 -11.69 24.42 20.13
C SER A 136 -11.12 24.50 21.55
N GLU A 137 -10.52 23.42 22.03
CA GLU A 137 -9.96 23.26 23.38
C GLU A 137 -10.99 23.42 24.55
N CYS A 138 -12.26 23.21 24.30
CA CYS A 138 -13.27 23.12 25.36
C CYS A 138 -13.25 21.72 25.98
N THR A 139 -12.16 21.36 26.62
CA THR A 139 -11.86 19.99 27.11
C THR A 139 -12.81 19.48 28.20
N GLY A 140 -13.55 20.36 28.85
CA GLY A 140 -14.57 19.99 29.85
C GLY A 140 -15.91 19.57 29.23
N LEU A 141 -16.15 19.77 27.93
CA LEU A 141 -17.35 19.30 27.24
C LEU A 141 -17.27 17.77 27.06
N THR A 142 -17.72 17.03 28.05
CA THR A 142 -17.67 15.56 28.11
C THR A 142 -19.03 14.88 27.93
N GLY A 143 -20.10 15.66 27.87
CA GLY A 143 -21.47 15.19 27.66
C GLY A 143 -21.80 14.98 26.16
N THR A 144 -23.08 15.16 25.82
CA THR A 144 -23.56 15.01 24.45
C THR A 144 -23.46 16.33 23.68
N LEU A 145 -23.19 16.23 22.36
CA LEU A 145 -23.30 17.36 21.44
C LEU A 145 -24.57 17.23 20.61
N THR A 146 -25.47 18.20 20.78
CA THR A 146 -26.68 18.32 19.96
C THR A 146 -26.53 19.50 19.00
N LEU A 147 -26.57 19.24 17.71
CA LEU A 147 -26.46 20.23 16.65
C LEU A 147 -27.87 20.67 16.20
N GLY A 148 -28.06 21.98 16.02
CA GLY A 148 -29.34 22.55 15.57
C GLY A 148 -29.72 22.13 14.14
N SER A 149 -30.99 21.97 13.89
CA SER A 149 -31.55 21.43 12.63
C SER A 149 -31.31 22.31 11.38
N SER A 150 -30.95 23.59 11.56
CA SER A 150 -30.63 24.52 10.46
C SER A 150 -29.12 24.65 10.17
N LEU A 151 -28.26 23.89 10.87
CA LEU A 151 -26.81 24.02 10.75
C LEU A 151 -26.34 23.61 9.34
N GLN A 152 -25.65 24.51 8.65
CA GLN A 152 -25.17 24.32 7.28
C GLN A 152 -23.66 24.05 7.20
N THR A 153 -22.89 24.70 8.08
CA THR A 153 -21.41 24.63 8.05
C THR A 153 -20.83 24.43 9.44
N ILE A 154 -19.93 23.45 9.55
CA ILE A 154 -19.08 23.23 10.70
C ILE A 154 -17.65 23.61 10.29
N GLY A 155 -17.10 24.66 10.89
CA GLY A 155 -15.80 25.22 10.56
C GLY A 155 -14.63 24.32 10.89
N ALA A 156 -13.44 24.68 10.39
CA ALA A 156 -12.20 23.99 10.74
C ALA A 156 -11.94 24.06 12.25
N GLY A 157 -11.56 22.93 12.87
CA GLY A 157 -11.30 22.88 14.31
C GLY A 157 -12.48 23.23 15.21
N ALA A 158 -13.71 23.33 14.69
CA ALA A 158 -14.86 23.88 15.43
C ALA A 158 -15.06 23.26 16.81
N PHE A 159 -14.78 21.96 16.96
CA PHE A 159 -14.86 21.18 18.20
C PHE A 159 -13.56 20.44 18.49
N TYR A 160 -12.43 20.99 18.02
CA TYR A 160 -11.10 20.42 18.24
C TYR A 160 -10.82 20.25 19.73
N ASP A 161 -10.34 19.09 20.15
CA ASP A 161 -10.07 18.74 21.55
C ASP A 161 -11.28 18.90 22.50
N CYS A 162 -12.50 18.75 21.98
CA CYS A 162 -13.66 18.49 22.80
C CYS A 162 -13.80 16.99 23.09
N SER A 163 -14.22 16.65 24.33
CA SER A 163 -14.27 15.26 24.80
C SER A 163 -15.69 14.70 24.81
N PHE A 164 -16.53 15.08 23.86
CA PHE A 164 -17.92 14.66 23.79
C PHE A 164 -18.07 13.13 23.83
N SER A 165 -19.05 12.67 24.56
CA SER A 165 -19.49 11.27 24.62
C SER A 165 -20.87 11.13 23.94
N GLY A 166 -21.35 9.88 23.85
CA GLY A 166 -22.67 9.62 23.25
C GLY A 166 -22.70 9.67 21.72
N ASN A 167 -23.90 9.63 21.18
CA ASN A 167 -24.12 9.63 19.73
C ASN A 167 -23.95 11.04 19.15
N LEU A 168 -23.30 11.13 17.99
CA LEU A 168 -23.26 12.36 17.20
C LEU A 168 -24.12 12.21 15.95
N VAL A 169 -25.08 13.08 15.80
CA VAL A 169 -25.92 13.19 14.60
C VAL A 169 -25.59 14.51 13.91
N ILE A 170 -24.99 14.42 12.73
CA ILE A 170 -24.80 15.57 11.84
C ILE A 170 -26.13 15.80 11.11
N PRO A 171 -26.79 16.98 11.27
CA PRO A 171 -28.09 17.26 10.64
C PRO A 171 -28.02 17.20 9.10
N ASP A 172 -29.17 16.91 8.49
CA ASP A 172 -29.30 16.90 7.03
C ASP A 172 -29.04 18.26 6.36
N SER A 173 -29.15 19.34 7.11
CA SER A 173 -28.86 20.70 6.64
C SER A 173 -27.36 20.97 6.45
N VAL A 174 -26.48 20.17 7.10
CA VAL A 174 -25.02 20.36 7.00
C VAL A 174 -24.54 19.93 5.63
N THR A 175 -23.79 20.82 4.97
CA THR A 175 -23.20 20.58 3.65
C THR A 175 -21.69 20.39 3.70
N SER A 176 -21.02 20.87 4.75
CA SER A 176 -19.57 20.73 4.90
C SER A 176 -19.13 20.62 6.35
N ILE A 177 -18.13 19.79 6.57
CA ILE A 177 -17.41 19.64 7.84
C ILE A 177 -15.95 20.02 7.57
N GLY A 178 -15.45 21.02 8.32
CA GLY A 178 -14.09 21.53 8.17
C GLY A 178 -13.01 20.56 8.65
N ARG A 179 -11.76 20.87 8.30
CA ARG A 179 -10.61 20.09 8.76
C ARG A 179 -10.51 20.09 10.28
N TYR A 180 -10.09 18.98 10.89
CA TYR A 180 -9.96 18.81 12.34
C TYR A 180 -11.22 19.12 13.16
N ALA A 181 -12.40 19.19 12.55
CA ALA A 181 -13.59 19.70 13.21
C ALA A 181 -13.98 18.93 14.49
N PHE A 182 -13.77 17.63 14.54
CA PHE A 182 -14.03 16.74 15.68
C PHE A 182 -12.79 15.93 16.08
N TYR A 183 -11.59 16.40 15.72
CA TYR A 183 -10.35 15.78 16.17
C TYR A 183 -10.16 15.96 17.67
N SER A 184 -9.75 14.92 18.37
CA SER A 184 -9.40 15.00 19.79
C SER A 184 -8.10 14.25 20.07
N ARG A 185 -7.18 14.89 20.78
CA ARG A 185 -5.91 14.27 21.14
C ARG A 185 -6.12 13.02 22.01
N PRO A 186 -5.29 11.97 21.87
CA PRO A 186 -5.52 10.66 22.51
C PRO A 186 -5.78 10.70 24.01
N TYR A 187 -5.12 11.60 24.73
CA TYR A 187 -5.24 11.72 26.19
C TYR A 187 -6.45 12.57 26.66
N LEU A 188 -7.17 13.23 25.75
CA LEU A 188 -8.34 14.04 26.05
C LEU A 188 -9.65 13.35 25.66
N ARG A 189 -9.60 12.34 24.81
CA ARG A 189 -10.78 11.67 24.28
C ARG A 189 -11.38 10.68 25.30
N PRO A 190 -12.69 10.49 25.33
CA PRO A 190 -13.34 9.46 26.15
C PRO A 190 -12.87 8.05 25.68
N GLU A 191 -12.96 7.05 26.54
CA GLU A 191 -12.64 5.65 26.17
C GLU A 191 -13.52 5.15 25.02
N THR A 192 -14.80 5.51 25.04
CA THR A 192 -15.77 5.19 23.98
C THR A 192 -16.67 6.39 23.72
N GLN A 193 -17.07 6.58 22.47
CA GLN A 193 -18.15 7.44 22.04
C GLN A 193 -19.33 6.56 21.59
N GLY A 194 -20.48 7.18 21.32
CA GLY A 194 -21.62 6.46 20.74
C GLY A 194 -21.44 6.24 19.23
N THR A 195 -22.52 6.30 18.49
CA THR A 195 -22.52 6.15 17.04
C THR A 195 -22.38 7.50 16.34
N LEU A 196 -21.83 7.47 15.10
CA LEU A 196 -21.76 8.63 14.21
C LEU A 196 -22.78 8.48 13.08
N THR A 197 -23.67 9.46 12.92
CA THR A 197 -24.61 9.53 11.80
C THR A 197 -24.34 10.80 11.00
N LEU A 198 -24.15 10.67 9.70
CA LEU A 198 -23.89 11.80 8.78
C LEU A 198 -25.18 12.21 8.04
N GLY A 199 -25.42 13.52 7.95
CA GLY A 199 -26.57 14.09 7.26
C GLY A 199 -26.56 13.82 5.75
N ARG A 200 -27.74 13.59 5.20
CA ARG A 200 -27.92 13.14 3.80
C ARG A 200 -27.55 14.17 2.73
N ASN A 201 -27.33 15.44 3.09
CA ASN A 201 -26.91 16.49 2.15
C ASN A 201 -25.44 16.89 2.29
N LEU A 202 -24.68 16.18 3.14
CA LEU A 202 -23.26 16.44 3.34
C LEU A 202 -22.48 16.22 2.03
N ARG A 203 -21.67 17.20 1.63
CA ARG A 203 -20.90 17.18 0.38
C ARG A 203 -19.41 16.92 0.60
N THR A 204 -18.86 17.51 1.66
CA THR A 204 -17.42 17.43 1.94
C THR A 204 -17.14 17.12 3.40
N ILE A 205 -16.18 16.24 3.63
CA ILE A 205 -15.61 15.92 4.94
C ILE A 205 -14.14 16.32 4.88
N GLY A 206 -13.75 17.28 5.71
CA GLY A 206 -12.41 17.87 5.68
C GLY A 206 -11.30 16.94 6.16
N GLU A 207 -10.06 17.38 5.96
CA GLU A 207 -8.86 16.73 6.46
C GLU A 207 -8.95 16.46 7.96
N SER A 208 -8.65 15.23 8.40
CA SER A 208 -8.65 14.81 9.79
C SER A 208 -9.92 15.16 10.59
N ALA A 209 -11.06 15.35 9.92
CA ALA A 209 -12.28 15.86 10.56
C ALA A 209 -12.75 15.02 11.75
N PHE A 210 -12.59 13.69 11.68
CA PHE A 210 -12.91 12.73 12.74
C PHE A 210 -11.71 11.86 13.13
N CYS A 211 -10.49 12.28 12.74
CA CYS A 211 -9.30 11.50 13.03
C CYS A 211 -9.18 11.21 14.54
N GLU A 212 -8.83 9.97 14.87
CA GLU A 212 -8.68 9.47 16.24
C GLU A 212 -9.98 9.49 17.09
N SER A 213 -11.15 9.71 16.48
CA SER A 213 -12.41 9.62 17.20
C SER A 213 -12.71 8.18 17.66
N ARG A 214 -13.55 8.05 18.70
CA ARG A 214 -13.91 6.76 19.31
C ARG A 214 -15.35 6.36 19.07
N TYR A 215 -15.98 6.89 18.01
CA TYR A 215 -17.31 6.44 17.58
C TYR A 215 -17.29 4.96 17.22
N THR A 216 -18.40 4.29 17.52
CA THR A 216 -18.53 2.83 17.40
C THR A 216 -19.50 2.44 16.28
N GLY A 217 -19.40 1.18 15.85
CA GLY A 217 -20.36 0.56 14.93
C GLY A 217 -20.07 0.84 13.46
N SER A 218 -21.12 0.87 12.65
CA SER A 218 -21.05 1.07 11.19
C SER A 218 -21.00 2.54 10.83
N LEU A 219 -20.34 2.85 9.71
CA LEU A 219 -20.32 4.20 9.14
C LEU A 219 -20.91 4.16 7.74
N THR A 220 -21.91 5.02 7.50
CA THR A 220 -22.47 5.25 6.16
C THR A 220 -22.10 6.64 5.69
N ILE A 221 -21.34 6.72 4.62
CA ILE A 221 -21.05 7.95 3.89
C ILE A 221 -22.23 8.20 2.94
N PRO A 222 -22.98 9.31 3.08
CA PRO A 222 -24.15 9.58 2.25
C PRO A 222 -23.80 9.72 0.76
N ASP A 223 -24.77 9.45 -0.10
CA ASP A 223 -24.65 9.60 -1.55
C ASP A 223 -24.32 11.03 -2.01
N SER A 224 -24.63 12.03 -1.20
CA SER A 224 -24.34 13.45 -1.47
C SER A 224 -22.84 13.79 -1.34
N VAL A 225 -22.07 12.99 -0.59
CA VAL A 225 -20.64 13.24 -0.36
C VAL A 225 -19.87 13.01 -1.65
N VAL A 226 -19.09 14.01 -2.04
CA VAL A 226 -18.22 13.96 -3.23
C VAL A 226 -16.73 13.86 -2.88
N GLU A 227 -16.37 14.30 -1.68
CA GLU A 227 -14.98 14.35 -1.23
C GLU A 227 -14.85 14.01 0.25
N ILE A 228 -13.88 13.13 0.53
CA ILE A 228 -13.38 12.82 1.88
C ILE A 228 -11.91 13.22 1.92
N GLY A 229 -11.55 14.09 2.85
CA GLY A 229 -10.20 14.63 2.99
C GLY A 229 -9.18 13.62 3.50
N GLU A 230 -7.91 14.02 3.46
CA GLU A 230 -6.80 13.26 4.02
C GLU A 230 -7.06 12.95 5.50
N ARG A 231 -6.81 11.69 5.94
CA ARG A 231 -6.96 11.24 7.33
C ARG A 231 -8.34 11.50 7.97
N ALA A 232 -9.39 11.74 7.19
CA ALA A 232 -10.68 12.17 7.72
C ALA A 232 -11.23 11.29 8.85
N PHE A 233 -11.03 9.97 8.78
CA PHE A 233 -11.39 8.97 9.80
C PHE A 233 -10.16 8.13 10.22
N CYS A 234 -8.95 8.68 10.10
CA CYS A 234 -7.74 7.95 10.47
C CYS A 234 -7.77 7.60 11.96
N ASP A 235 -7.30 6.39 12.29
CA ASP A 235 -7.18 5.89 13.66
C ASP A 235 -8.50 5.84 14.46
N CYS A 236 -9.63 5.67 13.75
CA CYS A 236 -10.95 5.44 14.34
C CYS A 236 -11.16 3.95 14.67
N GLY A 237 -10.32 3.41 15.54
CA GLY A 237 -10.28 1.96 15.85
C GLY A 237 -11.56 1.36 16.46
N ASN A 238 -12.52 2.19 16.88
CA ASN A 238 -13.81 1.72 17.40
C ASN A 238 -14.91 1.65 16.33
N LEU A 239 -14.69 2.17 15.13
CA LEU A 239 -15.58 1.95 13.98
C LEU A 239 -15.39 0.50 13.49
N ASN A 240 -16.10 -0.43 14.14
CA ASN A 240 -15.94 -1.89 14.02
C ASN A 240 -17.12 -2.59 13.31
N GLY A 241 -18.05 -1.83 12.78
CA GLY A 241 -19.14 -2.32 11.93
C GLY A 241 -18.76 -2.29 10.44
N THR A 242 -19.73 -2.07 9.57
CA THR A 242 -19.53 -1.99 8.13
C THR A 242 -19.26 -0.54 7.67
N LEU A 243 -18.46 -0.39 6.62
CA LEU A 243 -18.29 0.87 5.90
C LEU A 243 -19.10 0.84 4.59
N THR A 244 -20.03 1.80 4.45
CA THR A 244 -20.75 2.00 3.20
C THR A 244 -20.35 3.34 2.60
N LEU A 245 -19.90 3.35 1.36
CA LEU A 245 -19.49 4.55 0.63
C LEU A 245 -20.59 5.03 -0.32
N GLY A 246 -20.87 6.34 -0.30
CA GLY A 246 -21.88 6.95 -1.19
C GLY A 246 -21.49 6.86 -2.67
N LYS A 247 -22.46 6.62 -3.54
CA LYS A 247 -22.24 6.37 -4.98
C LYS A 247 -21.67 7.56 -5.77
N ASN A 248 -21.82 8.79 -5.26
CA ASN A 248 -21.34 10.00 -5.94
C ASN A 248 -19.94 10.43 -5.49
N LEU A 249 -19.29 9.65 -4.62
CA LEU A 249 -17.94 9.93 -4.14
C LEU A 249 -16.95 9.93 -5.31
N ARG A 250 -16.07 10.93 -5.33
CA ARG A 250 -15.05 11.12 -6.39
C ARG A 250 -13.63 11.07 -5.86
N THR A 251 -13.46 11.49 -4.60
CA THR A 251 -12.14 11.59 -3.99
C THR A 251 -12.16 11.04 -2.57
N ILE A 252 -11.21 10.16 -2.28
CA ILE A 252 -10.90 9.68 -0.93
C ILE A 252 -9.44 10.01 -0.67
N GLY A 253 -9.19 10.84 0.33
CA GLY A 253 -7.84 11.33 0.65
C GLY A 253 -6.92 10.23 1.21
N LYS A 254 -5.63 10.54 1.25
CA LYS A 254 -4.61 9.66 1.83
C LYS A 254 -4.98 9.29 3.26
N LYS A 255 -4.83 7.99 3.61
CA LYS A 255 -5.10 7.47 4.95
C LYS A 255 -6.50 7.79 5.50
N ALA A 256 -7.48 8.08 4.63
CA ALA A 256 -8.80 8.54 5.08
C ALA A 256 -9.49 7.57 6.05
N PHE A 257 -9.28 6.27 5.91
CA PHE A 257 -9.82 5.21 6.79
C PHE A 257 -8.72 4.31 7.37
N SER A 258 -7.46 4.78 7.35
CA SER A 258 -6.35 4.02 7.92
C SER A 258 -6.54 3.83 9.43
N GLY A 259 -6.26 2.63 9.94
CA GLY A 259 -6.37 2.33 11.37
C GLY A 259 -7.80 2.26 11.92
N CYS A 260 -8.81 2.16 11.05
CA CYS A 260 -10.17 1.79 11.45
C CYS A 260 -10.28 0.27 11.69
N ALA A 261 -11.36 -0.16 12.33
CA ALA A 261 -11.63 -1.58 12.59
C ALA A 261 -12.85 -2.11 11.81
N PHE A 262 -13.18 -1.53 10.67
CA PHE A 262 -14.33 -1.94 9.88
C PHE A 262 -14.28 -3.42 9.51
N THR A 263 -15.42 -4.06 9.49
CA THR A 263 -15.58 -5.48 9.12
C THR A 263 -16.46 -5.63 7.88
N GLY A 264 -16.54 -6.85 7.35
CA GLY A 264 -17.39 -7.17 6.22
C GLY A 264 -16.81 -6.73 4.87
N SER A 265 -17.69 -6.59 3.88
CA SER A 265 -17.32 -6.27 2.50
C SER A 265 -17.21 -4.76 2.28
N LEU A 266 -16.34 -4.36 1.34
CA LEU A 266 -16.20 -2.97 0.91
C LEU A 266 -16.44 -2.87 -0.60
N THR A 267 -17.34 -1.99 -1.00
CA THR A 267 -17.54 -1.61 -2.40
C THR A 267 -17.06 -0.18 -2.60
N ILE A 268 -16.05 0.00 -3.43
CA ILE A 268 -15.59 1.33 -3.85
C ILE A 268 -16.50 1.81 -4.99
N PRO A 269 -17.12 3.00 -4.88
CA PRO A 269 -18.10 3.45 -5.87
C PRO A 269 -17.46 3.80 -7.23
N GLU A 270 -18.25 3.66 -8.29
CA GLU A 270 -17.87 4.09 -9.63
C GLU A 270 -17.58 5.61 -9.65
N GLY A 271 -16.57 5.99 -10.44
CA GLY A 271 -16.08 7.37 -10.50
C GLY A 271 -14.88 7.67 -9.63
N ILE A 272 -14.50 6.75 -8.73
CA ILE A 272 -13.17 6.77 -8.10
C ILE A 272 -12.17 6.28 -9.14
N THR A 273 -11.16 7.11 -9.42
CA THR A 273 -10.08 6.80 -10.39
C THR A 273 -8.76 6.47 -9.70
N GLU A 274 -8.63 6.83 -8.44
CA GLU A 274 -7.44 6.58 -7.62
C GLU A 274 -7.85 6.17 -6.21
N ILE A 275 -7.22 5.13 -5.69
CA ILE A 275 -7.20 4.85 -4.26
C ILE A 275 -5.88 5.40 -3.73
N ALA A 276 -5.94 6.42 -2.89
CA ALA A 276 -4.77 7.14 -2.43
C ALA A 276 -3.92 6.30 -1.45
N ILE A 277 -2.75 6.83 -1.09
CA ILE A 277 -1.80 6.14 -0.18
C ILE A 277 -2.47 5.82 1.16
N GLY A 278 -2.39 4.56 1.57
CA GLY A 278 -2.84 4.07 2.88
C GLY A 278 -4.33 4.23 3.16
N THR A 279 -5.16 4.45 2.14
CA THR A 279 -6.58 4.84 2.32
C THR A 279 -7.34 3.90 3.24
N PHE A 280 -7.15 2.58 3.10
CA PHE A 280 -7.83 1.54 3.87
C PHE A 280 -6.86 0.64 4.64
N SER A 281 -5.63 1.10 4.87
CA SER A 281 -4.62 0.30 5.56
C SER A 281 -5.00 0.05 7.02
N SER A 282 -4.74 -1.15 7.52
CA SER A 282 -4.78 -1.41 8.95
C SER A 282 -3.48 -0.95 9.63
N LEU A 283 -3.55 -0.63 10.91
CA LEU A 283 -2.36 -0.42 11.72
C LEU A 283 -1.98 -1.74 12.40
N TYR A 284 -0.78 -2.27 12.05
CA TYR A 284 -0.12 -3.39 12.72
C TYR A 284 -1.01 -4.57 13.13
N GLN A 285 -0.96 -5.67 12.37
CA GLN A 285 -1.40 -7.02 12.78
C GLN A 285 -2.75 -7.13 13.55
N SER A 286 -3.62 -6.12 13.48
CA SER A 286 -4.97 -6.27 13.99
C SER A 286 -5.75 -7.10 12.97
N SER A 287 -5.74 -8.43 13.16
CA SER A 287 -6.58 -9.35 12.40
C SER A 287 -8.04 -8.91 12.47
N GLY A 288 -8.75 -8.91 11.35
CA GLY A 288 -10.19 -8.73 11.28
C GLY A 288 -10.69 -7.47 10.58
N MET A 289 -9.82 -6.62 10.03
CA MET A 289 -10.28 -5.48 9.22
C MET A 289 -10.72 -5.95 7.84
N PHE A 290 -11.98 -5.63 7.44
CA PHE A 290 -12.56 -5.98 6.15
C PHE A 290 -12.51 -7.48 5.81
N THR A 291 -13.19 -8.31 6.59
CA THR A 291 -13.20 -9.77 6.41
C THR A 291 -14.03 -10.28 5.22
N GLY A 292 -14.74 -9.39 4.53
CA GLY A 292 -15.61 -9.73 3.39
C GLY A 292 -14.96 -9.47 2.04
N LYS A 293 -15.78 -9.28 1.01
CA LYS A 293 -15.33 -9.08 -0.37
C LYS A 293 -14.93 -7.62 -0.64
N LEU A 294 -13.83 -7.42 -1.38
CA LEU A 294 -13.46 -6.13 -1.97
C LEU A 294 -14.00 -6.03 -3.40
N THR A 295 -14.73 -4.94 -3.70
CA THR A 295 -15.17 -4.62 -5.06
C THR A 295 -14.56 -3.30 -5.49
N LEU A 296 -13.73 -3.33 -6.53
CA LEU A 296 -13.06 -2.17 -7.11
C LEU A 296 -13.88 -1.63 -8.30
N PRO A 297 -13.92 -0.30 -8.52
CA PRO A 297 -14.70 0.29 -9.62
C PRO A 297 -14.01 0.12 -10.97
N SER A 298 -14.78 0.02 -12.03
CA SER A 298 -14.28 -0.08 -13.41
C SER A 298 -13.49 1.16 -13.87
N THR A 299 -13.73 2.30 -13.22
CA THR A 299 -13.06 3.58 -13.48
C THR A 299 -11.65 3.69 -12.91
N LEU A 300 -11.23 2.73 -12.06
CA LEU A 300 -9.97 2.79 -11.33
C LEU A 300 -8.75 2.77 -12.27
N LYS A 301 -7.79 3.66 -12.02
CA LYS A 301 -6.53 3.80 -12.76
C LYS A 301 -5.30 3.47 -11.91
N THR A 302 -5.34 3.85 -10.64
CA THR A 302 -4.19 3.69 -9.74
C THR A 302 -4.61 3.19 -8.37
N ILE A 303 -3.81 2.27 -7.82
CA ILE A 303 -3.88 1.82 -6.44
C ILE A 303 -2.61 2.31 -5.75
N GLY A 304 -2.76 3.20 -4.79
CA GLY A 304 -1.66 3.86 -4.09
C GLY A 304 -0.87 2.93 -3.18
N ALA A 305 0.28 3.42 -2.71
CA ALA A 305 1.10 2.66 -1.76
C ALA A 305 0.32 2.37 -0.47
N SER A 306 0.48 1.16 0.06
CA SER A 306 -0.18 0.66 1.28
C SER A 306 -1.71 0.80 1.28
N ALA A 307 -2.35 0.93 0.11
CA ALA A 307 -3.77 1.28 0.02
C ALA A 307 -4.69 0.33 0.78
N PHE A 308 -4.36 -0.96 0.83
CA PHE A 308 -5.09 -2.04 1.51
C PHE A 308 -4.20 -2.90 2.41
N SER A 309 -2.99 -2.43 2.76
CA SER A 309 -2.06 -3.24 3.55
C SER A 309 -2.69 -3.68 4.88
N TYR A 310 -2.40 -4.94 5.28
CA TYR A 310 -2.89 -5.55 6.53
C TYR A 310 -4.41 -5.66 6.62
N THR A 311 -5.11 -5.88 5.50
CA THR A 311 -6.56 -6.11 5.47
C THR A 311 -6.88 -7.59 5.22
N ASP A 312 -7.98 -8.07 5.82
CA ASP A 312 -8.40 -9.48 5.76
C ASP A 312 -9.51 -9.72 4.71
N PHE A 313 -9.56 -8.92 3.64
CA PHE A 313 -10.51 -9.17 2.56
C PHE A 313 -10.44 -10.62 2.10
N SER A 314 -11.60 -11.21 1.83
CA SER A 314 -11.73 -12.61 1.43
C SER A 314 -12.28 -12.75 0.02
N GLY A 315 -12.11 -13.96 -0.53
CA GLY A 315 -12.55 -14.28 -1.87
C GLY A 315 -11.55 -13.87 -2.94
N GLU A 316 -12.02 -13.64 -4.16
CA GLU A 316 -11.18 -13.32 -5.30
C GLU A 316 -10.92 -11.81 -5.39
N LEU A 317 -9.66 -11.42 -5.63
CA LEU A 317 -9.29 -10.04 -5.92
C LEU A 317 -9.35 -9.79 -7.44
N LEU A 318 -10.33 -9.00 -7.86
CA LEU A 318 -10.50 -8.59 -9.25
C LEU A 318 -9.93 -7.19 -9.47
N ILE A 319 -8.78 -7.10 -10.14
CA ILE A 319 -8.17 -5.82 -10.54
C ILE A 319 -8.79 -5.38 -11.87
N PRO A 320 -9.44 -4.20 -11.95
CA PRO A 320 -10.08 -3.73 -13.19
C PRO A 320 -9.09 -3.49 -14.34
N ASP A 321 -9.51 -3.74 -15.57
CA ASP A 321 -8.71 -3.59 -16.80
C ASP A 321 -8.18 -2.15 -17.03
N GLY A 322 -8.72 -1.17 -16.33
CA GLY A 322 -8.26 0.22 -16.40
C GLY A 322 -7.04 0.55 -15.56
N VAL A 323 -6.65 -0.34 -14.62
CA VAL A 323 -5.55 -0.08 -13.67
C VAL A 323 -4.22 -0.13 -14.38
N THR A 324 -3.41 0.91 -14.20
CA THR A 324 -2.08 1.04 -14.83
C THR A 324 -0.92 0.89 -13.84
N SER A 325 -1.17 1.13 -12.55
CA SER A 325 -0.14 1.01 -11.52
C SER A 325 -0.71 0.53 -10.18
N ILE A 326 0.07 -0.29 -9.49
CA ILE A 326 -0.15 -0.75 -8.13
C ILE A 326 1.07 -0.32 -7.32
N GLY A 327 0.85 0.44 -6.24
CA GLY A 327 1.91 1.05 -5.43
C GLY A 327 2.63 0.06 -4.53
N ALA A 328 3.70 0.52 -3.90
CA ALA A 328 4.44 -0.28 -2.92
C ALA A 328 3.54 -0.67 -1.73
N ASN A 329 3.69 -1.90 -1.22
CA ASN A 329 2.92 -2.42 -0.08
C ASN A 329 1.39 -2.42 -0.28
N ALA A 330 0.88 -2.22 -1.50
CA ALA A 330 -0.55 -1.95 -1.74
C ALA A 330 -1.50 -2.99 -1.17
N PHE A 331 -1.11 -4.27 -1.18
CA PHE A 331 -1.82 -5.43 -0.63
C PHE A 331 -0.92 -6.25 0.31
N GLU A 332 0.08 -5.63 0.91
CA GLU A 332 0.96 -6.32 1.87
C GLU A 332 0.15 -6.97 2.98
N GLU A 333 0.46 -8.25 3.29
CA GLU A 333 -0.22 -9.06 4.32
C GLU A 333 -1.76 -9.16 4.16
N CYS A 334 -2.25 -9.19 2.93
CA CYS A 334 -3.67 -9.44 2.63
C CYS A 334 -3.91 -10.95 2.48
N ASP A 335 -3.90 -11.67 3.59
CA ASP A 335 -3.92 -13.15 3.63
C ASP A 335 -5.26 -13.78 3.25
N GLY A 336 -6.37 -13.04 3.35
CA GLY A 336 -7.71 -13.56 3.15
C GLY A 336 -8.12 -13.73 1.68
N PHE A 337 -7.43 -13.07 0.72
CA PHE A 337 -7.69 -13.28 -0.69
C PHE A 337 -7.31 -14.68 -1.14
N GLY A 338 -8.10 -15.25 -2.08
CA GLY A 338 -7.87 -16.59 -2.63
C GLY A 338 -8.02 -16.63 -4.15
N GLY A 339 -7.93 -17.84 -4.73
CA GLY A 339 -8.02 -18.02 -6.18
C GLY A 339 -6.75 -17.57 -6.90
N THR A 340 -6.90 -17.14 -8.14
CA THR A 340 -5.79 -16.65 -8.97
C THR A 340 -5.73 -15.12 -8.93
N LEU A 341 -4.61 -14.57 -8.49
CA LEU A 341 -4.30 -13.16 -8.70
C LEU A 341 -4.02 -12.94 -10.19
N SER A 342 -4.92 -12.24 -10.87
CA SER A 342 -4.77 -11.90 -12.29
C SER A 342 -4.56 -10.40 -12.45
N LEU A 343 -3.37 -10.01 -12.90
CA LEU A 343 -3.07 -8.62 -13.23
C LEU A 343 -3.44 -8.36 -14.69
N PRO A 344 -4.32 -7.38 -14.98
CA PRO A 344 -4.68 -7.04 -16.36
C PRO A 344 -3.48 -6.46 -17.13
N ASP A 345 -3.47 -6.59 -18.44
CA ASP A 345 -2.34 -6.18 -19.30
C ASP A 345 -2.11 -4.66 -19.32
N SER A 346 -3.05 -3.88 -18.80
CA SER A 346 -2.91 -2.44 -18.58
C SER A 346 -1.92 -2.10 -17.46
N VAL A 347 -1.67 -3.00 -16.49
CA VAL A 347 -0.75 -2.77 -15.36
C VAL A 347 0.68 -2.75 -15.86
N LYS A 348 1.34 -1.61 -15.72
CA LYS A 348 2.73 -1.39 -16.14
C LYS A 348 3.72 -1.46 -14.99
N THR A 349 3.25 -1.19 -13.78
CA THR A 349 4.09 -1.18 -12.58
C THR A 349 3.38 -1.84 -11.40
N VAL A 350 4.11 -2.70 -10.72
CA VAL A 350 3.77 -3.27 -9.41
C VAL A 350 4.91 -2.89 -8.48
N GLY A 351 4.61 -2.15 -7.42
CA GLY A 351 5.63 -1.62 -6.52
C GLY A 351 6.29 -2.70 -5.65
N GLU A 352 7.35 -2.29 -4.97
CA GLU A 352 8.01 -3.15 -3.98
C GLU A 352 7.03 -3.61 -2.91
N TRP A 353 7.11 -4.89 -2.46
CA TRP A 353 6.27 -5.47 -1.42
C TRP A 353 4.76 -5.50 -1.74
N ALA A 354 4.34 -5.18 -2.98
CA ALA A 354 2.93 -4.95 -3.29
C ALA A 354 1.98 -6.09 -2.91
N PHE A 355 2.43 -7.35 -3.02
CA PHE A 355 1.70 -8.57 -2.64
C PHE A 355 2.51 -9.44 -1.67
N TYR A 356 3.37 -8.82 -0.87
CA TYR A 356 4.18 -9.50 0.13
C TYR A 356 3.27 -10.18 1.17
N LEU A 357 3.57 -11.45 1.50
CA LEU A 357 2.80 -12.26 2.46
C LEU A 357 1.31 -12.48 2.10
N CYS A 358 0.92 -12.35 0.83
CA CYS A 358 -0.43 -12.72 0.39
C CYS A 358 -0.55 -14.25 0.23
N LYS A 359 -0.75 -14.96 1.32
CA LYS A 359 -0.64 -16.43 1.42
C LYS A 359 -1.78 -17.21 0.76
N GLY A 360 -2.95 -16.58 0.58
CA GLY A 360 -4.16 -17.27 0.15
C GLY A 360 -4.28 -17.48 -1.37
N PHE A 361 -3.52 -16.75 -2.19
CA PHE A 361 -3.56 -16.93 -3.64
C PHE A 361 -2.99 -18.29 -4.06
N THR A 362 -3.73 -18.98 -4.94
CA THR A 362 -3.34 -20.30 -5.46
C THR A 362 -2.77 -20.26 -6.88
N GLY A 363 -2.91 -19.13 -7.57
CA GLY A 363 -2.33 -18.88 -8.88
C GLY A 363 -1.91 -17.42 -9.03
N LEU A 364 -0.98 -17.17 -9.97
CA LEU A 364 -0.50 -15.83 -10.29
C LEU A 364 -0.38 -15.67 -11.81
N LYS A 365 -1.15 -14.73 -12.36
CA LYS A 365 -1.04 -14.30 -13.75
C LYS A 365 -0.53 -12.85 -13.77
N LEU A 366 0.68 -12.67 -14.25
CA LEU A 366 1.33 -11.36 -14.38
C LEU A 366 0.84 -10.63 -15.63
N SER A 367 0.86 -9.29 -15.57
CA SER A 367 0.50 -8.42 -16.69
C SER A 367 1.56 -8.44 -17.78
N ALA A 368 1.13 -8.54 -19.04
CA ALA A 368 2.02 -8.40 -20.21
C ALA A 368 2.63 -6.98 -20.33
N GLY A 369 2.09 -6.00 -19.61
CA GLY A 369 2.62 -4.62 -19.57
C GLY A 369 3.84 -4.42 -18.69
N LEU A 370 4.26 -5.42 -17.90
CA LEU A 370 5.40 -5.31 -16.98
C LEU A 370 6.73 -5.37 -17.74
N THR A 371 7.67 -4.51 -17.36
CA THR A 371 9.05 -4.52 -17.87
C THR A 371 10.06 -4.93 -16.81
N LYS A 372 9.65 -4.95 -15.55
CA LYS A 372 10.45 -5.35 -14.39
C LYS A 372 9.53 -5.96 -13.32
N ILE A 373 10.05 -6.91 -12.57
CA ILE A 373 9.45 -7.39 -11.32
C ILE A 373 10.23 -6.74 -10.17
N GLU A 374 9.54 -5.98 -9.34
CA GLU A 374 10.18 -5.20 -8.28
C GLU A 374 10.51 -6.05 -7.03
N LYS A 375 11.38 -5.49 -6.18
CA LYS A 375 11.83 -6.10 -4.93
C LYS A 375 10.64 -6.57 -4.08
N LEU A 376 10.69 -7.84 -3.60
CA LEU A 376 9.74 -8.45 -2.67
C LEU A 376 8.26 -8.40 -3.13
N SER A 377 8.00 -8.02 -4.40
CA SER A 377 6.64 -7.72 -4.87
C SER A 377 5.67 -8.90 -4.81
N PHE A 378 6.16 -10.14 -4.90
CA PHE A 378 5.40 -11.39 -4.83
C PHE A 378 6.03 -12.41 -3.87
N ALA A 379 6.78 -11.93 -2.87
CA ALA A 379 7.43 -12.80 -1.91
C ALA A 379 6.45 -13.36 -0.88
N HIS A 380 6.76 -14.56 -0.36
CA HIS A 380 5.98 -15.27 0.65
C HIS A 380 4.53 -15.61 0.24
N MET A 381 4.28 -15.81 -1.05
CA MET A 381 2.99 -16.30 -1.56
C MET A 381 2.94 -17.85 -1.46
N TYR A 382 2.87 -18.36 -0.24
CA TYR A 382 2.98 -19.82 0.06
C TYR A 382 1.88 -20.68 -0.59
N GLY A 383 0.78 -20.08 -1.01
CA GLY A 383 -0.39 -20.76 -1.55
C GLY A 383 -0.30 -21.18 -3.02
N LEU A 384 0.72 -20.74 -3.76
CA LEU A 384 0.81 -20.94 -5.20
C LEU A 384 0.89 -22.42 -5.58
N LYS A 385 0.03 -22.84 -6.52
CA LYS A 385 -0.11 -24.23 -7.00
C LYS A 385 0.02 -24.37 -8.52
N THR A 386 0.19 -23.26 -9.23
CA THR A 386 0.28 -23.23 -10.70
C THR A 386 1.62 -22.66 -11.13
N GLU A 387 2.03 -22.96 -12.37
CA GLU A 387 3.18 -22.32 -13.00
C GLU A 387 3.03 -20.81 -13.00
N VAL A 388 4.13 -20.10 -12.72
CA VAL A 388 4.21 -18.64 -12.88
C VAL A 388 4.93 -18.34 -14.19
N VAL A 389 4.23 -17.65 -15.10
CA VAL A 389 4.81 -17.22 -16.38
C VAL A 389 5.21 -15.75 -16.24
N ILE A 390 6.53 -15.49 -16.31
CA ILE A 390 7.06 -14.12 -16.37
C ILE A 390 6.83 -13.60 -17.79
N PRO A 391 6.14 -12.47 -17.99
CA PRO A 391 5.75 -12.01 -19.32
C PRO A 391 6.94 -11.55 -20.17
N GLU A 392 6.79 -11.67 -21.50
CA GLU A 392 7.73 -11.06 -22.44
C GLU A 392 7.78 -9.53 -22.24
N GLY A 393 8.97 -8.96 -22.36
CA GLY A 393 9.24 -7.56 -22.01
C GLY A 393 9.89 -7.36 -20.64
N VAL A 394 9.75 -8.31 -19.71
CA VAL A 394 10.47 -8.26 -18.43
C VAL A 394 11.95 -8.50 -18.67
N THR A 395 12.77 -7.55 -18.26
CA THR A 395 14.25 -7.62 -18.41
C THR A 395 14.98 -7.89 -17.10
N GLU A 396 14.33 -7.63 -15.97
CA GLU A 396 14.91 -7.80 -14.63
C GLU A 396 13.88 -8.34 -13.63
N ILE A 397 14.29 -9.31 -12.83
CA ILE A 397 13.59 -9.76 -11.62
C ILE A 397 14.36 -9.23 -10.42
N GLY A 398 13.71 -8.44 -9.58
CA GLY A 398 14.31 -7.73 -8.45
C GLY A 398 14.70 -8.63 -7.28
N GLU A 399 15.36 -8.02 -6.29
CA GLU A 399 15.79 -8.68 -5.05
C GLU A 399 14.59 -9.31 -4.33
N SER A 400 14.72 -10.58 -3.94
CA SER A 400 13.71 -11.36 -3.20
C SER A 400 12.31 -11.35 -3.83
N ALA A 401 12.17 -11.07 -5.12
CA ALA A 401 10.87 -10.80 -5.77
C ALA A 401 9.84 -11.92 -5.58
N PHE A 402 10.29 -13.19 -5.55
CA PHE A 402 9.49 -14.39 -5.32
C PHE A 402 10.02 -15.23 -4.15
N GLN A 403 10.75 -14.63 -3.23
CA GLN A 403 11.29 -15.33 -2.06
C GLN A 403 10.19 -16.10 -1.33
N CYS A 404 10.45 -17.38 -0.97
CA CYS A 404 9.52 -18.24 -0.23
C CYS A 404 8.10 -18.40 -0.86
N SER A 405 7.97 -18.31 -2.18
CA SER A 405 6.63 -18.35 -2.82
C SER A 405 6.17 -19.75 -3.23
N HIS A 406 7.01 -20.79 -3.04
CA HIS A 406 6.68 -22.21 -3.21
C HIS A 406 6.03 -22.60 -4.55
N MET A 407 6.38 -21.91 -5.65
CA MET A 407 5.85 -22.19 -6.99
C MET A 407 6.26 -23.58 -7.49
N PRO A 408 5.36 -24.32 -8.14
CA PRO A 408 5.71 -25.61 -8.76
C PRO A 408 6.66 -25.46 -9.95
N SER A 409 6.57 -24.35 -10.71
CA SER A 409 7.45 -24.02 -11.82
C SER A 409 7.39 -22.53 -12.16
N VAL A 410 8.43 -22.05 -12.86
CA VAL A 410 8.52 -20.70 -13.42
C VAL A 410 8.96 -20.77 -14.88
N ARG A 411 8.34 -19.94 -15.72
CA ARG A 411 8.76 -19.74 -17.10
C ARG A 411 9.30 -18.33 -17.27
N PHE A 412 10.55 -18.24 -17.75
CA PHE A 412 11.22 -16.97 -18.00
C PHE A 412 11.00 -16.48 -19.44
N PRO A 413 10.91 -15.15 -19.65
CA PRO A 413 10.80 -14.56 -20.98
C PRO A 413 12.17 -14.55 -21.69
N SER A 414 12.12 -14.49 -23.01
CA SER A 414 13.33 -14.35 -23.84
C SER A 414 14.08 -13.03 -23.60
N THR A 415 13.39 -12.02 -23.10
CA THR A 415 13.92 -10.67 -22.82
C THR A 415 14.69 -10.55 -21.52
N LEU A 416 14.64 -11.57 -20.63
CA LEU A 416 15.25 -11.50 -19.30
C LEU A 416 16.77 -11.40 -19.37
N LYS A 417 17.33 -10.40 -18.69
CA LYS A 417 18.78 -10.13 -18.61
C LYS A 417 19.36 -10.38 -17.23
N LYS A 418 18.56 -10.15 -16.19
CA LYS A 418 19.05 -10.18 -14.81
C LYS A 418 18.04 -10.82 -13.86
N ILE A 419 18.56 -11.69 -12.98
CA ILE A 419 17.87 -12.25 -11.83
C ILE A 419 18.56 -11.73 -10.58
N GLY A 420 17.82 -11.00 -9.74
CA GLY A 420 18.32 -10.30 -8.57
C GLY A 420 18.65 -11.21 -7.40
N LYS A 421 19.28 -10.62 -6.38
CA LYS A 421 19.65 -11.28 -5.13
C LYS A 421 18.42 -11.93 -4.48
N GLU A 422 18.56 -13.20 -4.06
CA GLU A 422 17.51 -13.97 -3.38
C GLU A 422 16.17 -14.04 -4.14
N ALA A 423 16.13 -13.72 -5.45
CA ALA A 423 14.88 -13.56 -6.21
C ALA A 423 13.93 -14.76 -6.09
N PHE A 424 14.45 -15.97 -6.01
CA PHE A 424 13.72 -17.23 -5.85
C PHE A 424 14.17 -18.02 -4.62
N TYR A 425 14.79 -17.37 -3.64
CA TYR A 425 15.25 -18.02 -2.42
C TYR A 425 14.13 -18.86 -1.80
N PHE A 426 14.38 -20.17 -1.58
CA PHE A 426 13.42 -21.13 -1.01
C PHE A 426 12.04 -21.18 -1.73
N SER A 427 12.01 -20.97 -3.05
CA SER A 427 10.75 -20.79 -3.79
C SER A 427 10.39 -21.91 -4.74
N LEU A 428 11.38 -22.61 -5.29
CA LEU A 428 11.18 -23.53 -6.38
C LEU A 428 11.44 -24.98 -5.95
N ASN A 429 10.59 -25.88 -6.45
CA ASN A 429 10.74 -27.31 -6.33
C ASN A 429 10.59 -27.93 -7.73
N CYS A 430 11.38 -27.45 -8.70
CA CYS A 430 11.20 -27.79 -10.10
C CYS A 430 12.51 -27.72 -10.89
N LYS A 431 12.40 -28.03 -12.17
CA LYS A 431 13.44 -27.78 -13.16
C LYS A 431 13.44 -26.32 -13.57
N ILE A 432 14.61 -25.78 -13.85
CA ILE A 432 14.79 -24.39 -14.26
C ILE A 432 15.33 -24.35 -15.68
N ALA A 433 14.67 -23.63 -16.58
CA ALA A 433 15.14 -23.34 -17.92
C ALA A 433 15.41 -21.85 -18.07
N PHE A 434 16.65 -21.47 -18.31
CA PHE A 434 17.04 -20.08 -18.51
C PHE A 434 16.92 -19.65 -19.98
N PRO A 435 16.56 -18.39 -20.25
CA PRO A 435 16.53 -17.86 -21.61
C PRO A 435 17.93 -17.53 -22.12
N ASP A 436 18.11 -17.58 -23.43
CA ASP A 436 19.40 -17.37 -24.08
C ASP A 436 20.02 -15.98 -23.85
N GLY A 437 19.19 -15.02 -23.47
CA GLY A 437 19.61 -13.65 -23.24
C GLY A 437 20.05 -13.32 -21.82
N LEU A 438 19.95 -14.27 -20.87
CA LEU A 438 20.27 -14.01 -19.45
C LEU A 438 21.76 -13.75 -19.25
N GLU A 439 22.08 -12.66 -18.58
CA GLU A 439 23.45 -12.20 -18.40
C GLU A 439 23.96 -12.31 -16.96
N VAL A 440 23.07 -12.10 -15.98
CA VAL A 440 23.44 -12.00 -14.56
C VAL A 440 22.47 -12.77 -13.68
N ILE A 441 23.03 -13.60 -12.79
CA ILE A 441 22.34 -14.20 -11.65
C ILE A 441 23.07 -13.72 -10.39
N GLU A 442 22.37 -12.99 -9.51
CA GLU A 442 22.96 -12.41 -8.31
C GLU A 442 23.03 -13.40 -7.13
N ASP A 443 23.54 -12.92 -5.99
CA ASP A 443 23.76 -13.72 -4.79
C ASP A 443 22.48 -14.42 -4.32
N GLU A 444 22.56 -15.68 -3.94
CA GLU A 444 21.50 -16.49 -3.35
C GLU A 444 20.20 -16.57 -4.19
N ALA A 445 20.26 -16.21 -5.48
CA ALA A 445 19.07 -16.08 -6.33
C ALA A 445 18.16 -17.32 -6.34
N PHE A 446 18.74 -18.52 -6.29
CA PHE A 446 18.06 -19.82 -6.23
C PHE A 446 18.51 -20.65 -5.02
N ALA A 447 19.04 -20.00 -3.98
CA ALA A 447 19.46 -20.72 -2.79
C ALA A 447 18.25 -21.39 -2.11
N LEU A 448 18.49 -22.56 -1.53
CA LEU A 448 17.48 -23.42 -0.90
C LEU A 448 16.31 -23.82 -1.83
N CYS A 449 16.47 -23.64 -3.15
CA CYS A 449 15.55 -24.23 -4.11
C CYS A 449 15.87 -25.72 -4.28
N ASN A 450 14.82 -26.56 -4.34
CA ASN A 450 14.98 -27.96 -4.68
C ASN A 450 15.01 -28.11 -6.22
N VAL A 451 16.18 -27.82 -6.80
CA VAL A 451 16.39 -27.94 -8.26
C VAL A 451 16.50 -29.41 -8.63
N LYS A 452 15.54 -29.92 -9.40
CA LYS A 452 15.40 -31.36 -9.73
C LYS A 452 16.08 -31.77 -11.04
N SER A 453 16.94 -30.95 -11.60
CA SER A 453 17.64 -31.25 -12.86
C SER A 453 18.99 -30.53 -12.93
N ALA A 454 19.82 -30.97 -13.87
CA ALA A 454 20.97 -30.18 -14.26
C ALA A 454 20.55 -28.74 -14.65
N VAL A 455 21.41 -27.79 -14.29
CA VAL A 455 21.22 -26.38 -14.61
C VAL A 455 21.93 -26.05 -15.91
N ILE A 456 21.19 -25.68 -16.94
CA ILE A 456 21.76 -25.29 -18.24
C ILE A 456 21.82 -23.77 -18.28
N LEU A 457 23.02 -23.23 -18.43
CA LEU A 457 23.30 -21.80 -18.43
C LEU A 457 23.59 -21.31 -19.85
N PRO A 458 22.95 -20.22 -20.30
CA PRO A 458 23.05 -19.74 -21.67
C PRO A 458 24.45 -19.16 -21.96
N ALA A 459 24.80 -19.07 -23.24
CA ALA A 459 26.08 -18.51 -23.68
C ALA A 459 26.24 -17.02 -23.31
N SER A 460 25.17 -16.32 -23.04
CA SER A 460 25.14 -14.91 -22.65
C SER A 460 25.52 -14.67 -21.19
N ILE A 461 25.59 -15.71 -20.34
CA ILE A 461 25.85 -15.54 -18.90
C ILE A 461 27.23 -14.94 -18.65
N LYS A 462 27.27 -13.84 -17.90
CA LYS A 462 28.51 -13.10 -17.59
C LYS A 462 28.96 -13.28 -16.15
N SER A 463 27.99 -13.35 -15.20
CA SER A 463 28.31 -13.50 -13.79
C SER A 463 27.24 -14.28 -13.03
N ILE A 464 27.70 -15.02 -12.02
CA ILE A 464 26.88 -15.80 -11.09
C ILE A 464 27.34 -15.45 -9.67
N GLY A 465 26.41 -14.99 -8.85
CA GLY A 465 26.64 -14.52 -7.49
C GLY A 465 26.95 -15.63 -6.49
N LYS A 466 27.28 -15.21 -5.27
CA LYS A 466 27.55 -16.11 -4.14
C LYS A 466 26.33 -16.95 -3.84
N LYS A 467 26.53 -18.25 -3.58
CA LYS A 467 25.47 -19.17 -3.17
C LYS A 467 24.24 -19.15 -4.08
N ALA A 468 24.40 -18.74 -5.35
CA ALA A 468 23.27 -18.57 -6.26
C ALA A 468 22.41 -19.83 -6.38
N PHE A 469 23.01 -21.02 -6.24
CA PHE A 469 22.36 -22.33 -6.28
C PHE A 469 22.68 -23.17 -5.03
N ASP A 470 22.98 -22.54 -3.89
CA ASP A 470 23.28 -23.24 -2.64
C ASP A 470 22.08 -24.08 -2.19
N SER A 471 22.33 -25.37 -1.97
CA SER A 471 21.34 -26.35 -1.55
C SER A 471 21.60 -26.92 -0.15
N ASP A 472 22.45 -26.26 0.66
CA ASP A 472 22.88 -26.76 1.97
C ASP A 472 21.71 -26.79 2.97
N TRP A 473 20.85 -27.79 2.79
CA TRP A 473 19.80 -28.16 3.72
C TRP A 473 20.29 -29.26 4.64
N SER A 474 20.58 -28.94 5.89
CA SER A 474 20.85 -29.91 6.95
C SER A 474 19.67 -30.85 7.26
N TYR A 475 18.60 -30.78 6.51
CA TYR A 475 17.40 -31.62 6.62
C TYR A 475 17.26 -32.57 5.42
N GLY A 476 17.98 -33.67 5.48
CA GLY A 476 17.80 -34.82 4.60
C GLY A 476 18.81 -34.88 3.46
N LYS A 477 19.50 -35.98 3.40
CA LYS A 477 20.42 -36.34 2.32
C LYS A 477 19.69 -36.14 0.99
N HIS A 478 20.15 -35.16 0.20
CA HIS A 478 19.77 -35.12 -1.20
C HIS A 478 20.29 -36.37 -1.88
N ASN A 479 19.34 -37.14 -2.40
CA ASN A 479 19.59 -38.39 -3.05
C ASN A 479 20.61 -38.23 -4.17
N ASP A 480 21.50 -39.19 -4.26
CA ASP A 480 22.56 -39.60 -5.16
C ASP A 480 22.53 -39.16 -6.66
N ILE A 481 21.91 -38.00 -7.01
CA ILE A 481 22.00 -37.45 -8.36
C ILE A 481 23.16 -36.46 -8.38
N PRO A 482 24.23 -36.69 -9.12
CA PRO A 482 25.26 -35.69 -9.33
C PRO A 482 24.65 -34.54 -10.15
N LEU A 483 24.13 -33.52 -9.45
CA LEU A 483 23.71 -32.30 -10.08
C LEU A 483 24.95 -31.57 -10.60
N GLY A 484 24.82 -30.92 -11.75
CA GLY A 484 25.90 -30.16 -12.37
C GLY A 484 25.36 -28.95 -13.12
N ALA A 485 26.22 -27.98 -13.33
CA ALA A 485 25.95 -26.85 -14.20
C ALA A 485 26.56 -27.11 -15.59
N TYR A 486 25.79 -26.77 -16.62
CA TYR A 486 26.20 -26.94 -18.02
C TYR A 486 26.21 -25.58 -18.70
N PHE A 487 27.38 -25.18 -19.18
CA PHE A 487 27.62 -23.86 -19.77
C PHE A 487 27.66 -23.96 -21.30
N LEU A 488 26.77 -23.19 -21.94
CA LEU A 488 26.72 -23.12 -23.41
C LEU A 488 27.67 -22.07 -23.99
N GLY A 489 28.43 -21.35 -23.16
CA GLY A 489 29.32 -20.27 -23.56
C GLY A 489 30.64 -20.22 -22.81
N ALA A 490 31.29 -19.07 -22.89
CA ALA A 490 32.51 -18.77 -22.17
C ALA A 490 32.33 -18.92 -20.65
N ALA A 491 33.41 -19.17 -19.93
CA ALA A 491 33.40 -19.23 -18.48
C ALA A 491 32.94 -17.88 -17.89
N PRO A 492 31.83 -17.83 -17.10
CA PRO A 492 31.36 -16.60 -16.49
C PRO A 492 32.20 -16.24 -15.26
N GLN A 493 32.12 -15.00 -14.81
CA GLN A 493 32.67 -14.63 -13.50
C GLN A 493 31.84 -15.32 -12.40
N LEU A 494 32.46 -16.18 -11.58
CA LEU A 494 31.85 -16.70 -10.37
C LEU A 494 32.23 -15.79 -9.19
N VAL A 495 31.25 -15.35 -8.44
CA VAL A 495 31.46 -14.45 -7.29
C VAL A 495 31.47 -15.28 -6.01
N GLY A 496 32.60 -15.26 -5.30
CA GLY A 496 32.81 -16.03 -4.07
C GLY A 496 33.60 -17.30 -4.28
N THR A 497 34.89 -17.23 -3.95
CA THR A 497 35.82 -18.36 -3.94
C THR A 497 35.96 -18.89 -2.52
N GLY A 498 36.05 -20.23 -2.40
CA GLY A 498 36.24 -20.93 -1.12
C GLY A 498 34.94 -21.51 -0.52
N ASN A 499 35.08 -22.56 0.29
CA ASN A 499 34.03 -23.50 0.73
C ASN A 499 32.79 -22.90 1.38
N ALA A 500 32.79 -21.62 1.76
CA ALA A 500 31.65 -20.98 2.45
C ALA A 500 30.80 -20.01 1.59
N ASN A 501 31.25 -19.69 0.36
CA ASN A 501 30.60 -18.66 -0.48
C ASN A 501 30.50 -19.06 -1.95
N CYS A 502 30.59 -20.34 -2.27
CA CYS A 502 30.59 -20.85 -3.65
C CYS A 502 29.27 -20.55 -4.37
N SER A 503 29.31 -20.22 -5.67
CA SER A 503 28.12 -19.98 -6.50
C SER A 503 27.22 -21.20 -6.66
N PHE A 504 27.79 -22.38 -6.61
CA PHE A 504 27.16 -23.71 -6.68
C PHE A 504 27.50 -24.54 -5.46
N PRO A 505 26.76 -25.61 -5.16
CA PRO A 505 27.19 -26.64 -4.20
C PRO A 505 28.60 -27.16 -4.51
N SER A 506 29.39 -27.42 -3.50
CA SER A 506 30.80 -27.80 -3.65
C SER A 506 31.04 -29.17 -4.34
N ASP A 507 30.00 -30.01 -4.37
CA ASP A 507 30.01 -31.34 -5.02
C ASP A 507 29.57 -31.29 -6.49
N TRP A 508 29.17 -30.11 -7.00
CA TRP A 508 28.79 -29.97 -8.39
C TRP A 508 29.99 -29.98 -9.31
N THR A 509 29.79 -30.58 -10.49
CA THR A 509 30.71 -30.50 -11.62
C THR A 509 30.24 -29.45 -12.61
N LEU A 510 31.16 -28.60 -13.08
CA LEU A 510 30.86 -27.63 -14.12
C LEU A 510 31.18 -28.23 -15.47
N ASN A 511 30.18 -28.37 -16.30
CA ASN A 511 30.32 -28.95 -17.63
C ASN A 511 30.30 -27.82 -18.67
N TYR A 512 31.21 -27.85 -19.63
CA TYR A 512 31.34 -26.79 -20.63
C TYR A 512 31.46 -27.35 -22.05
N LEU A 513 31.00 -26.55 -23.03
CA LEU A 513 31.14 -26.91 -24.44
C LEU A 513 32.61 -26.75 -24.88
N PRO A 514 33.23 -27.78 -25.48
CA PRO A 514 34.55 -27.66 -26.05
C PRO A 514 34.66 -26.51 -27.07
N GLY A 515 35.77 -25.78 -27.03
CA GLY A 515 36.00 -24.62 -27.90
C GLY A 515 35.49 -23.27 -27.37
N THR A 516 34.76 -23.25 -26.26
CA THR A 516 34.40 -22.00 -25.58
C THR A 516 35.57 -21.50 -24.71
N SER A 517 35.71 -20.17 -24.60
CA SER A 517 36.82 -19.52 -23.92
C SER A 517 36.69 -19.50 -22.40
N GLY A 518 37.82 -19.37 -21.70
CA GLY A 518 37.88 -19.18 -20.24
C GLY A 518 37.97 -20.48 -19.42
N TRP A 519 37.71 -21.63 -20.01
CA TRP A 519 37.80 -22.94 -19.35
C TRP A 519 39.21 -23.49 -19.53
N MET A 520 40.03 -23.50 -18.48
CA MET A 520 41.41 -23.95 -18.53
C MET A 520 41.76 -24.89 -17.37
N GLY A 521 42.47 -25.97 -17.64
CA GLY A 521 42.89 -26.98 -16.65
C GLY A 521 41.73 -27.90 -16.23
N ASP A 522 41.88 -28.52 -15.06
CA ASP A 522 40.91 -29.49 -14.51
C ASP A 522 39.91 -28.85 -13.51
N THR A 523 40.13 -27.58 -13.17
CA THR A 523 39.28 -26.84 -12.22
C THR A 523 39.07 -25.38 -12.65
N TYR A 524 37.92 -24.83 -12.31
CA TYR A 524 37.57 -23.41 -12.48
C TYR A 524 36.99 -22.89 -11.19
N GLU A 525 37.62 -21.87 -10.59
CA GLU A 525 37.17 -21.24 -9.30
C GLU A 525 36.95 -22.29 -8.18
N GLY A 526 37.73 -23.36 -8.18
CA GLY A 526 37.66 -24.45 -7.18
C GLY A 526 36.70 -25.59 -7.53
N TYR A 527 35.95 -25.49 -8.60
CA TYR A 527 35.07 -26.55 -9.09
C TYR A 527 35.79 -27.45 -10.09
N LYS A 528 35.50 -28.74 -10.05
CA LYS A 528 35.89 -29.65 -11.11
C LYS A 528 35.21 -29.25 -12.42
N ILE A 529 35.98 -29.10 -13.50
CA ILE A 529 35.42 -28.85 -14.82
C ILE A 529 35.60 -30.07 -15.72
N VAL A 530 34.62 -30.28 -16.58
CA VAL A 530 34.59 -31.40 -17.51
C VAL A 530 34.11 -30.93 -18.86
N PRO A 531 34.86 -31.18 -19.96
CA PRO A 531 34.34 -30.91 -21.28
C PRO A 531 33.14 -31.81 -21.56
N TRP A 532 32.09 -31.20 -22.06
CA TRP A 532 30.88 -31.89 -22.42
C TRP A 532 30.87 -32.17 -23.91
N ASP A 533 30.94 -33.46 -24.28
CA ASP A 533 31.02 -33.91 -25.66
C ASP A 533 29.64 -34.00 -26.37
N GLY A 534 28.59 -33.63 -25.66
CA GLY A 534 27.22 -33.64 -26.20
C GLY A 534 26.60 -35.02 -26.34
N GLU A 535 27.34 -36.11 -26.25
CA GLU A 535 26.83 -37.44 -26.62
C GLU A 535 26.75 -38.47 -25.49
N THR A 536 27.64 -38.42 -24.49
CA THR A 536 27.87 -39.64 -23.68
C THR A 536 27.39 -39.58 -22.23
N ARG A 537 26.81 -38.47 -21.71
CA ARG A 537 26.53 -38.35 -20.27
C ARG A 537 25.10 -38.16 -19.82
N TRP A 538 24.19 -37.84 -20.72
CA TRP A 538 22.82 -37.67 -20.31
C TRP A 538 22.15 -38.99 -19.89
N ASP A 539 22.54 -40.11 -20.50
CA ASP A 539 22.01 -41.44 -20.17
C ASP A 539 22.48 -41.98 -18.83
N ASN A 540 23.64 -41.50 -18.30
CA ASN A 540 24.23 -41.94 -17.03
C ASN A 540 23.89 -41.05 -15.85
N LEU A 541 23.22 -39.88 -16.05
CA LEU A 541 22.91 -38.92 -14.99
C LEU A 541 21.56 -39.20 -14.32
N TYR A 542 20.81 -40.20 -14.78
CA TYR A 542 19.52 -40.58 -14.23
C TYR A 542 19.48 -42.07 -13.97
N THR A 543 19.77 -42.46 -12.76
CA THR A 543 19.42 -43.80 -12.27
C THR A 543 17.92 -43.86 -12.02
N ASP A 544 17.30 -45.02 -12.40
CA ASP A 544 15.86 -45.31 -12.38
C ASP A 544 15.17 -45.26 -10.99
N ASP A 545 15.78 -44.75 -9.94
CA ASP A 545 15.32 -44.92 -8.55
C ASP A 545 14.34 -43.89 -8.05
N PHE A 546 13.95 -42.88 -8.84
CA PHE A 546 12.82 -42.06 -8.52
C PHE A 546 11.53 -42.62 -9.13
N GLY A 547 10.73 -43.27 -8.33
CA GLY A 547 9.48 -43.99 -8.58
C GLY A 547 8.39 -43.32 -9.45
N TYR A 548 8.76 -42.62 -10.50
CA TYR A 548 7.88 -42.16 -11.57
C TYR A 548 8.19 -42.91 -12.84
N ARG A 549 7.79 -44.19 -12.85
CA ARG A 549 7.57 -44.91 -14.09
C ARG A 549 6.19 -44.56 -14.64
N ASP A 550 6.09 -43.52 -15.45
CA ASP A 550 5.10 -43.56 -16.50
C ASP A 550 5.75 -44.11 -17.76
N ASN A 551 5.49 -45.36 -18.02
CA ASN A 551 6.01 -46.12 -19.17
C ASN A 551 5.37 -45.70 -20.53
N LYS A 552 4.84 -44.48 -20.59
CA LYS A 552 4.32 -43.90 -21.84
C LYS A 552 5.25 -42.80 -22.34
N TRP A 553 6.42 -43.20 -22.74
CA TRP A 553 7.22 -42.43 -23.68
C TRP A 553 6.54 -42.47 -25.04
N ASN A 554 5.51 -41.70 -25.24
CA ASN A 554 5.05 -41.40 -26.57
C ASN A 554 6.18 -40.62 -27.26
N LYS A 555 6.63 -41.15 -28.40
CA LYS A 555 7.48 -40.47 -29.36
C LYS A 555 6.87 -39.10 -29.60
N ILE A 556 7.45 -38.03 -29.06
CA ILE A 556 7.00 -36.69 -29.41
C ILE A 556 7.49 -36.51 -30.85
N GLU A 557 6.60 -36.72 -31.78
CA GLU A 557 6.83 -36.39 -33.19
C GLU A 557 6.71 -34.87 -33.30
N THR A 558 7.79 -34.17 -32.94
CA THR A 558 7.95 -32.76 -33.27
C THR A 558 8.27 -32.68 -34.74
N SER A 559 7.35 -32.22 -35.54
CA SER A 559 7.64 -31.87 -36.91
C SER A 559 8.39 -30.52 -36.90
N TRP A 560 9.51 -30.50 -37.52
CA TRP A 560 10.31 -29.29 -37.76
C TRP A 560 10.57 -29.18 -39.25
N SER A 561 10.84 -27.96 -39.71
CA SER A 561 11.18 -27.71 -41.13
C SER A 561 12.46 -26.91 -41.23
N VAL A 562 13.25 -27.23 -42.24
CA VAL A 562 14.45 -26.47 -42.63
C VAL A 562 14.16 -25.79 -43.96
N ASN A 563 14.39 -24.48 -44.03
CA ASN A 563 14.40 -23.78 -45.31
C ASN A 563 15.80 -23.95 -45.94
N PRO A 564 15.90 -24.65 -47.07
CA PRO A 564 17.19 -25.00 -47.65
C PRO A 564 17.95 -23.78 -48.22
N ASP A 565 17.24 -22.69 -48.53
CA ASP A 565 17.87 -21.50 -49.11
C ASP A 565 18.45 -20.57 -48.03
N THR A 566 17.87 -20.58 -46.83
CA THR A 566 18.20 -19.64 -45.75
C THR A 566 18.84 -20.31 -44.54
N GLY A 567 18.85 -21.64 -44.47
CA GLY A 567 19.27 -22.38 -43.28
C GLY A 567 18.38 -22.19 -42.06
N LYS A 568 17.17 -21.61 -42.24
CA LYS A 568 16.23 -21.34 -41.17
C LYS A 568 15.53 -22.62 -40.71
N ILE A 569 15.65 -22.95 -39.43
CA ILE A 569 14.92 -24.04 -38.78
C ILE A 569 13.74 -23.44 -38.01
N THR A 570 12.56 -24.02 -38.15
CA THR A 570 11.35 -23.67 -37.40
C THR A 570 10.64 -24.92 -36.94
N LEU A 571 9.94 -24.85 -35.81
CA LEU A 571 8.99 -25.87 -35.38
C LEU A 571 7.70 -25.72 -36.19
N THR A 572 7.05 -26.84 -36.49
CA THR A 572 5.71 -26.82 -37.12
C THR A 572 4.61 -26.59 -36.11
N ASP A 573 4.84 -27.00 -34.86
CA ASP A 573 3.91 -26.84 -33.74
C ASP A 573 4.67 -26.37 -32.48
N ASP A 574 3.96 -25.70 -31.59
CA ASP A 574 4.49 -25.32 -30.29
C ASP A 574 4.79 -26.57 -29.46
N LEU A 575 5.91 -26.60 -28.79
CA LEU A 575 6.21 -27.67 -27.84
C LEU A 575 5.38 -27.44 -26.57
N ASN A 576 4.58 -28.42 -26.20
CA ASN A 576 3.84 -28.37 -24.93
C ASN A 576 4.79 -28.36 -23.73
N GLU A 577 5.93 -29.01 -23.85
CA GLU A 577 6.98 -29.04 -22.83
C GLU A 577 8.36 -29.22 -23.49
N GLY A 578 9.35 -28.44 -23.03
CA GLY A 578 10.73 -28.55 -23.47
C GLY A 578 11.17 -27.55 -24.54
N CYS A 579 12.29 -27.79 -25.16
CA CYS A 579 12.81 -27.00 -26.27
C CYS A 579 13.69 -27.84 -27.19
N VAL A 580 13.84 -27.38 -28.43
CA VAL A 580 14.85 -27.91 -29.35
C VAL A 580 16.06 -26.96 -29.33
N VAL A 581 17.23 -27.47 -29.02
CA VAL A 581 18.48 -26.72 -29.12
C VAL A 581 19.17 -27.11 -30.43
N ALA A 582 19.43 -26.13 -31.28
CA ALA A 582 20.19 -26.30 -32.50
C ALA A 582 21.63 -25.80 -32.27
N VAL A 583 22.61 -26.64 -32.50
CA VAL A 583 24.04 -26.30 -32.35
C VAL A 583 24.72 -26.52 -33.69
N SER A 584 25.35 -25.49 -34.25
CA SER A 584 26.20 -25.65 -35.45
C SER A 584 27.67 -25.66 -35.10
N TYR A 585 28.42 -26.42 -35.90
CA TYR A 585 29.86 -26.63 -35.75
C TYR A 585 30.56 -26.37 -37.08
N ASP A 586 31.72 -25.72 -37.04
CA ASP A 586 32.62 -25.61 -38.20
C ASP A 586 33.28 -26.95 -38.54
N ALA A 587 34.05 -26.97 -39.61
CA ALA A 587 34.78 -28.17 -40.07
C ALA A 587 35.78 -28.71 -39.05
N GLU A 588 36.24 -27.91 -38.11
CA GLU A 588 37.14 -28.24 -37.01
C GLU A 588 36.39 -28.71 -35.73
N GLY A 589 35.03 -28.74 -35.78
CA GLY A 589 34.19 -29.17 -34.66
C GLY A 589 33.97 -28.11 -33.57
N ARG A 590 34.27 -26.84 -33.86
CA ARG A 590 34.04 -25.75 -32.94
C ARG A 590 32.62 -25.22 -33.11
N VAL A 591 31.94 -24.87 -32.01
CA VAL A 591 30.59 -24.31 -32.02
C VAL A 591 30.58 -22.93 -32.70
N THR A 592 29.80 -22.77 -33.75
CA THR A 592 29.65 -21.52 -34.53
C THR A 592 28.36 -20.80 -34.19
N SER A 593 27.32 -21.54 -33.84
CA SER A 593 26.07 -20.94 -33.35
C SER A 593 25.27 -21.91 -32.47
N ILE A 594 24.44 -21.34 -31.59
CA ILE A 594 23.49 -22.08 -30.76
C ILE A 594 22.15 -21.33 -30.82
N GLY A 595 21.07 -22.06 -31.00
CA GLY A 595 19.72 -21.49 -30.94
C GLY A 595 18.78 -22.42 -30.22
N VAL A 596 17.73 -21.85 -29.63
CA VAL A 596 16.70 -22.59 -28.88
C VAL A 596 15.34 -22.33 -29.48
N LEU A 597 14.63 -23.38 -29.81
CA LEU A 597 13.27 -23.34 -30.36
C LEU A 597 12.28 -23.89 -29.31
N ARG A 598 11.26 -23.15 -28.98
CA ARG A 598 10.21 -23.55 -28.03
C ARG A 598 8.82 -23.49 -28.63
N THR A 599 8.63 -22.54 -29.51
CA THR A 599 7.34 -22.30 -30.19
C THR A 599 7.53 -22.29 -31.70
N LYS A 600 6.44 -22.45 -32.45
CA LYS A 600 6.46 -22.34 -33.92
C LYS A 600 6.86 -20.97 -34.45
N THR A 601 6.93 -19.95 -33.58
CA THR A 601 7.41 -18.62 -33.92
C THR A 601 8.92 -18.49 -33.74
N ASP A 602 9.54 -19.38 -32.97
CA ASP A 602 10.99 -19.41 -32.80
C ASP A 602 11.66 -19.93 -34.07
N PHE A 603 12.82 -19.42 -34.35
CA PHE A 603 13.64 -19.93 -35.44
C PHE A 603 15.13 -19.76 -35.16
N VAL A 604 15.90 -20.64 -35.76
CA VAL A 604 17.38 -20.56 -35.78
C VAL A 604 17.82 -20.53 -37.24
N VAL A 605 18.74 -19.62 -37.58
CA VAL A 605 19.38 -19.57 -38.89
C VAL A 605 20.77 -20.17 -38.75
N LEU A 606 21.04 -21.22 -39.47
CA LEU A 606 22.29 -21.91 -39.47
C LEU A 606 23.11 -21.53 -40.70
N ASN A 607 24.44 -21.57 -40.58
CA ASN A 607 25.29 -21.50 -41.75
C ASN A 607 25.18 -22.84 -42.49
N LEU A 608 24.78 -22.81 -43.74
CA LEU A 608 24.55 -24.02 -44.56
C LEU A 608 25.81 -24.85 -44.81
N GLN A 609 27.00 -24.29 -44.52
CA GLN A 609 28.26 -24.99 -44.62
C GLN A 609 28.71 -25.72 -43.35
N ASP A 610 28.02 -25.44 -42.23
CA ASP A 610 28.36 -26.00 -40.91
C ASP A 610 27.58 -27.31 -40.68
N THR A 611 28.17 -28.19 -39.89
CA THR A 611 27.47 -29.37 -39.38
C THR A 611 26.52 -28.89 -38.27
N CYS A 612 25.22 -29.19 -38.37
CA CYS A 612 24.24 -28.86 -37.34
C CYS A 612 23.77 -30.11 -36.61
N ARG A 613 23.65 -30.00 -35.30
CA ARG A 613 23.04 -31.03 -34.45
C ARG A 613 21.86 -30.41 -33.71
N LEU A 614 20.75 -31.12 -33.70
CA LEU A 614 19.54 -30.76 -32.99
C LEU A 614 19.36 -31.60 -31.74
N PHE A 615 19.14 -30.97 -30.62
CA PHE A 615 18.93 -31.62 -29.34
C PHE A 615 17.52 -31.26 -28.85
N LEU A 616 16.69 -32.28 -28.61
CA LEU A 616 15.38 -32.07 -27.96
C LEU A 616 15.57 -32.13 -26.45
N LEU A 617 15.30 -31.02 -25.76
CA LEU A 617 15.32 -30.95 -24.31
C LEU A 617 13.87 -30.92 -23.81
N ASN A 618 13.44 -31.96 -23.10
CA ASN A 618 12.10 -32.03 -22.53
C ASN A 618 12.09 -31.43 -21.10
N ALA A 619 11.12 -30.60 -20.78
CA ALA A 619 10.99 -29.97 -19.45
C ALA A 619 10.64 -30.98 -18.33
N SER A 620 10.03 -32.11 -18.67
CA SER A 620 9.57 -33.12 -17.69
C SER A 620 10.57 -34.25 -17.43
N SER A 621 11.60 -34.39 -18.25
CA SER A 621 12.61 -35.42 -18.11
C SER A 621 13.95 -34.92 -18.61
N ALA A 622 15.04 -35.54 -18.13
CA ALA A 622 16.37 -35.27 -18.66
C ALA A 622 16.38 -35.34 -20.19
N PRO A 623 17.25 -34.55 -20.82
CA PRO A 623 17.38 -34.61 -22.28
C PRO A 623 17.60 -36.04 -22.72
N ARG A 624 16.69 -36.61 -23.46
CA ARG A 624 16.97 -37.77 -24.25
C ARG A 624 17.60 -37.29 -25.55
N LEU A 625 18.86 -37.53 -25.72
CA LEU A 625 19.48 -37.53 -27.02
C LEU A 625 18.82 -38.64 -27.85
N ASN A 626 17.91 -38.28 -28.72
CA ASN A 626 17.76 -39.08 -29.91
C ASN A 626 19.07 -38.92 -30.69
N THR A 627 19.52 -40.00 -31.31
CA THR A 627 20.72 -39.99 -32.18
C THR A 627 20.84 -38.69 -32.93
N PRO A 628 22.02 -38.01 -32.89
CA PRO A 628 22.20 -36.75 -33.58
C PRO A 628 21.74 -36.86 -35.01
N VAL A 629 20.76 -36.06 -35.40
CA VAL A 629 20.32 -36.01 -36.78
C VAL A 629 21.23 -35.00 -37.46
N THR A 630 22.06 -35.45 -38.37
CA THR A 630 22.88 -34.57 -39.19
C THR A 630 21.95 -33.96 -40.27
N ILE A 631 21.90 -32.63 -40.35
CA ILE A 631 21.06 -31.93 -41.34
C ILE A 631 21.37 -32.38 -42.77
N ASN A 632 22.59 -32.78 -43.04
CA ASN A 632 23.01 -33.33 -44.33
C ASN A 632 22.21 -34.56 -44.79
N ASP A 633 21.49 -35.22 -43.87
CA ASP A 633 20.65 -36.37 -44.21
C ASP A 633 19.25 -35.94 -44.81
N TYR A 634 18.96 -34.65 -44.75
CA TYR A 634 17.64 -34.07 -45.19
C TYR A 634 17.78 -33.00 -46.28
N LEU A 635 18.98 -32.64 -46.72
CA LEU A 635 19.13 -31.78 -47.88
C LEU A 635 19.06 -32.63 -49.13
N PRO A 636 18.19 -32.33 -50.13
CA PRO A 636 18.23 -33.04 -51.40
C PRO A 636 19.59 -32.79 -52.08
N VAL A 637 20.17 -33.83 -52.58
CA VAL A 637 21.42 -33.87 -53.38
C VAL A 637 21.25 -33.04 -54.65
#